data_b9b85fdc1875d1446e3b22a6d23e380c
#
_entry.id   b9b85fdc1875d1446e3b22a6d23e380c
#
_cell.length_a   1.000
_cell.length_b   1.000
_cell.length_c   1.000
_cell.angle_alpha   90.00
_cell.angle_beta   90.00
_cell.angle_gamma   90.00
#
_symmetry.space_group_name_H-M   'P 1'
#
loop_
_entity.id
_entity.type
_entity.pdbx_description
1 polymer ?
#
loop_
_entity_poly.entity_id
_entity_poly.type
_entity_poly.pdbx_seq_one_letter_code
_entity_poly.pdbx_strand_id
1 'polypeptide(L)'
;MNTIIKLIITFFLGLIGTISQAQDLAGSWKGTLTVQGTEVEMIYNFTNNNNQIDVTLDIPMQGLSGFSLDGATLDQNKVSITSKKLQLSYSGTLEGKEIKGTYSQAGQSYPLNLIKTEKTIPGNSSLPSTKEDLAKIAALETGDFKYSVEDFYKMPEASNFKLSPDGSYISYFKRNDEGKRDLYVKNVQNQTETLVAAQKEDVILGYSWATNDRILFTQDRGGNQNYHIFGVDIDGKNKKELTPYEGVKASIVKVLRDDPDHIIIEMNKDNKKQEEPYKLNIKTATLEKLYTHQKDEDPIPSGGYIFDKNGVLRSITHIKNGVDFILDYKIDNTYTTIANTSVTSGEGLNIITFNYQTPYPHDAYIVSNLNTDKYEIQLFDLKKNKKIKTILANAIYDAANLSISKKRNYEVDYTVYNGAKVEVIPVSKTYKKVMKRLKKEFGDRQFYTSYKSNDENIYMVTVTSDKIVGEYYIYNVKEDSITLLYKVLPHLKEKDLAPMKPISFISRDGFTIHGYITLPKEALKGKKVPAIIYPHGGPQGVRDSWGFIADNQLFASRGYATININFRISGGYGKEFTKAGFKQIGRNVMNDLEDGLAYVIEQGWVDQEKVAIFGVSHGGYAVLRGLTKTPNLYACGIDYVGVSNLNTFMNTIPAYWEKYREWFYATWYNPNDPKEQTIMDEISPSLHTDKIIKPLFVIQGANDPRVNIDESDQIVSKLRNRGIEVPYMVKYDEGHGFYKENNRIELYRTIMGFLASNLK
;
A
#
# COMPACT_ATOMS: atom_id res chain seq x y z
N MET A 1 -45.36 40.95 37.95
CA MET A 1 -43.91 40.62 37.98
C MET A 1 -43.63 39.15 38.31
N ASN A 2 -44.47 38.48 39.06
CA ASN A 2 -44.21 37.08 39.47
C ASN A 2 -44.56 35.99 38.45
N THR A 3 -45.42 36.28 37.46
CA THR A 3 -45.84 35.26 36.47
C THR A 3 -44.89 35.15 35.28
N ILE A 4 -44.26 36.26 34.88
CA ILE A 4 -43.28 36.29 33.78
C ILE A 4 -41.96 35.65 34.20
N ILE A 5 -41.53 35.83 35.47
CA ILE A 5 -40.31 35.22 35.99
C ILE A 5 -40.45 33.69 36.12
N LYS A 6 -41.63 33.17 36.44
CA LYS A 6 -41.89 31.73 36.48
C LYS A 6 -41.85 31.09 35.06
N LEU A 7 -42.37 31.80 34.03
CA LEU A 7 -42.33 31.29 32.64
C LEU A 7 -40.91 31.29 32.08
N ILE A 8 -40.09 32.31 32.39
CA ILE A 8 -38.68 32.37 31.93
C ILE A 8 -37.82 31.30 32.62
N ILE A 9 -38.05 31.03 33.91
CA ILE A 9 -37.30 29.98 34.64
C ILE A 9 -37.72 28.59 34.14
N THR A 10 -38.97 28.36 33.79
CA THR A 10 -39.43 27.08 33.23
C THR A 10 -38.92 26.86 31.81
N PHE A 11 -38.79 27.94 31.00
CA PHE A 11 -38.20 27.85 29.66
C PHE A 11 -36.66 27.64 29.69
N PHE A 12 -35.96 28.28 30.63
CA PHE A 12 -34.53 28.07 30.82
C PHE A 12 -34.19 26.69 31.42
N LEU A 13 -35.01 26.18 32.34
CA LEU A 13 -34.85 24.83 32.88
C LEU A 13 -35.17 23.75 31.85
N GLY A 14 -36.12 23.99 30.92
CA GLY A 14 -36.40 23.08 29.81
C GLY A 14 -35.24 23.03 28.76
N LEU A 15 -34.59 24.18 28.47
CA LEU A 15 -33.47 24.22 27.55
C LEU A 15 -32.17 23.59 28.16
N ILE A 16 -31.94 23.79 29.46
CA ILE A 16 -30.81 23.20 30.16
C ILE A 16 -30.98 21.69 30.30
N GLY A 17 -32.21 21.19 30.49
CA GLY A 17 -32.52 19.76 30.56
C GLY A 17 -32.27 19.03 29.24
N THR A 18 -32.60 19.65 28.10
CA THR A 18 -32.35 19.03 26.77
C THR A 18 -30.90 19.02 26.36
N ILE A 19 -30.14 20.05 26.72
CA ILE A 19 -28.66 20.08 26.45
C ILE A 19 -27.96 19.07 27.35
N SER A 20 -28.36 18.90 28.62
CA SER A 20 -27.79 17.91 29.52
C SER A 20 -28.07 16.46 29.07
N GLN A 21 -29.28 16.18 28.55
CA GLN A 21 -29.62 14.84 28.05
C GLN A 21 -28.90 14.48 26.76
N ALA A 22 -28.70 15.43 25.84
CA ALA A 22 -27.91 15.20 24.65
C ALA A 22 -26.41 14.98 24.96
N GLN A 23 -25.93 15.60 26.04
CA GLN A 23 -24.56 15.41 26.53
C GLN A 23 -24.37 14.02 27.16
N ASP A 24 -25.37 13.46 27.82
CA ASP A 24 -25.32 12.13 28.43
C ASP A 24 -25.26 10.98 27.42
N LEU A 25 -25.83 11.14 26.23
CA LEU A 25 -25.73 10.13 25.15
C LEU A 25 -24.40 10.18 24.41
N ALA A 26 -23.73 11.32 24.36
CA ALA A 26 -22.45 11.45 23.65
C ALA A 26 -21.38 10.49 24.19
N GLY A 27 -20.60 9.88 23.28
CA GLY A 27 -19.58 8.88 23.57
C GLY A 27 -19.86 7.54 22.94
N SER A 28 -19.08 6.54 23.31
CA SER A 28 -19.19 5.17 22.75
C SER A 28 -20.00 4.27 23.66
N TRP A 29 -20.83 3.42 23.04
CA TRP A 29 -21.74 2.51 23.70
C TRP A 29 -21.58 1.13 23.07
N LYS A 30 -21.23 0.14 23.88
CA LYS A 30 -20.87 -1.20 23.46
C LYS A 30 -21.89 -2.23 23.91
N GLY A 31 -22.26 -3.15 23.03
CA GLY A 31 -23.08 -4.31 23.35
C GLY A 31 -22.69 -5.53 22.53
N THR A 32 -23.12 -6.69 22.99
CA THR A 32 -22.90 -7.97 22.30
C THR A 32 -24.24 -8.47 21.75
N LEU A 33 -24.33 -8.62 20.45
CA LEU A 33 -25.47 -9.18 19.75
C LEU A 33 -25.22 -10.68 19.53
N THR A 34 -26.14 -11.53 20.02
CA THR A 34 -26.04 -12.97 19.77
C THR A 34 -26.99 -13.38 18.65
N VAL A 35 -26.42 -13.82 17.51
CA VAL A 35 -27.18 -14.28 16.35
C VAL A 35 -26.80 -15.73 16.05
N GLN A 36 -27.77 -16.64 16.13
CA GLN A 36 -27.56 -18.06 15.86
C GLN A 36 -26.37 -18.69 16.61
N GLY A 37 -26.15 -18.28 17.86
CA GLY A 37 -25.05 -18.76 18.70
C GLY A 37 -23.70 -18.09 18.47
N THR A 38 -23.62 -17.11 17.54
CA THR A 38 -22.43 -16.30 17.32
C THR A 38 -22.58 -14.97 18.05
N GLU A 39 -21.60 -14.60 18.85
CA GLU A 39 -21.54 -13.32 19.53
C GLU A 39 -20.85 -12.28 18.65
N VAL A 40 -21.55 -11.17 18.38
CA VAL A 40 -21.07 -10.06 17.58
C VAL A 40 -21.02 -8.80 18.45
N GLU A 41 -19.83 -8.28 18.65
CA GLU A 41 -19.63 -7.01 19.33
C GLU A 41 -20.04 -5.85 18.44
N MET A 42 -20.89 -4.95 18.97
CA MET A 42 -21.36 -3.75 18.31
C MET A 42 -21.04 -2.51 19.15
N ILE A 43 -20.45 -1.49 18.53
CA ILE A 43 -20.07 -0.24 19.21
C ILE A 43 -20.74 0.92 18.48
N TYR A 44 -21.62 1.65 19.15
CA TYR A 44 -22.26 2.86 18.65
C TYR A 44 -21.55 4.08 19.22
N ASN A 45 -21.07 4.96 18.35
CA ASN A 45 -20.39 6.20 18.75
C ASN A 45 -21.31 7.38 18.44
N PHE A 46 -21.77 8.08 19.47
CA PHE A 46 -22.65 9.25 19.36
C PHE A 46 -21.84 10.53 19.49
N THR A 47 -22.06 11.45 18.56
CA THR A 47 -21.43 12.78 18.54
C THR A 47 -22.52 13.85 18.46
N ASN A 48 -22.42 14.89 19.28
CA ASN A 48 -23.38 15.98 19.25
C ASN A 48 -22.89 17.09 18.31
N ASN A 49 -23.62 17.34 17.21
CA ASN A 49 -23.32 18.35 16.21
C ASN A 49 -24.50 19.32 16.10
N ASN A 50 -24.38 20.53 16.64
CA ASN A 50 -25.36 21.62 16.48
C ASN A 50 -26.84 21.19 16.71
N ASN A 51 -27.13 20.53 17.82
CA ASN A 51 -28.43 19.93 18.17
C ASN A 51 -28.86 18.70 17.35
N GLN A 52 -28.04 18.14 16.54
CA GLN A 52 -28.22 16.86 15.87
C GLN A 52 -27.29 15.82 16.47
N ILE A 53 -27.80 14.60 16.71
CA ILE A 53 -26.99 13.49 17.22
C ILE A 53 -26.57 12.64 16.02
N ASP A 54 -25.32 12.76 15.65
CA ASP A 54 -24.70 11.87 14.67
C ASP A 54 -24.29 10.57 15.36
N VAL A 55 -24.44 9.45 14.66
CA VAL A 55 -24.06 8.13 15.19
C VAL A 55 -23.31 7.32 14.15
N THR A 56 -22.20 6.71 14.59
CA THR A 56 -21.48 5.71 13.79
C THR A 56 -21.51 4.35 14.47
N LEU A 57 -21.39 3.29 13.67
CA LEU A 57 -21.36 1.90 14.11
C LEU A 57 -20.03 1.27 13.78
N ASP A 58 -19.43 0.63 14.78
CA ASP A 58 -18.28 -0.26 14.61
C ASP A 58 -18.70 -1.69 14.93
N ILE A 59 -18.29 -2.65 14.10
CA ILE A 59 -18.44 -4.09 14.31
C ILE A 59 -17.07 -4.74 14.07
N PRO A 60 -16.22 -4.84 15.10
CA PRO A 60 -14.82 -5.27 14.93
C PRO A 60 -14.67 -6.64 14.26
N MET A 61 -15.55 -7.60 14.61
CA MET A 61 -15.53 -8.95 14.01
C MET A 61 -15.82 -8.92 12.49
N GLN A 62 -16.54 -7.91 12.01
CA GLN A 62 -16.87 -7.72 10.59
C GLN A 62 -15.93 -6.72 9.90
N GLY A 63 -14.96 -6.15 10.61
CA GLY A 63 -14.07 -5.12 10.10
C GLY A 63 -14.76 -3.79 9.80
N LEU A 64 -15.98 -3.58 10.35
CA LEU A 64 -16.73 -2.34 10.17
C LEU A 64 -16.30 -1.33 11.23
N SER A 65 -15.84 -0.16 10.81
CA SER A 65 -15.45 0.93 11.71
C SER A 65 -15.91 2.28 11.17
N GLY A 66 -16.48 3.10 12.05
CA GLY A 66 -16.92 4.45 11.74
C GLY A 66 -18.07 4.54 10.74
N PHE A 67 -18.87 3.48 10.58
CA PHE A 67 -19.98 3.47 9.63
C PHE A 67 -21.08 4.45 10.05
N SER A 68 -21.30 5.52 9.28
CA SER A 68 -22.35 6.51 9.56
C SER A 68 -23.73 5.93 9.37
N LEU A 69 -24.56 6.03 10.40
CA LEU A 69 -25.98 5.69 10.35
C LEU A 69 -26.81 6.94 9.99
N ASP A 70 -28.08 6.76 9.58
CA ASP A 70 -28.89 7.88 9.08
C ASP A 70 -29.25 8.90 10.17
N GLY A 71 -29.11 8.53 11.45
CA GLY A 71 -29.26 9.43 12.59
C GLY A 71 -29.64 8.70 13.87
N ALA A 72 -29.54 9.43 14.97
CA ALA A 72 -30.02 9.02 16.27
C ALA A 72 -30.92 10.10 16.88
N THR A 73 -31.91 9.69 17.67
CA THR A 73 -32.74 10.59 18.46
C THR A 73 -32.75 10.14 19.91
N LEU A 74 -32.78 11.12 20.80
CA LEU A 74 -33.06 10.92 22.23
C LEU A 74 -34.29 11.74 22.59
N ASP A 75 -35.38 11.06 22.89
CA ASP A 75 -36.63 11.67 23.38
C ASP A 75 -36.89 11.21 24.81
N GLN A 76 -36.81 12.14 25.75
CA GLN A 76 -36.77 11.86 27.19
C GLN A 76 -35.58 10.91 27.53
N ASN A 77 -35.82 9.63 27.62
CA ASN A 77 -34.81 8.58 27.81
C ASN A 77 -34.87 7.48 26.73
N LYS A 78 -35.67 7.67 25.69
CA LYS A 78 -35.76 6.72 24.57
C LYS A 78 -34.76 7.09 23.50
N VAL A 79 -33.84 6.15 23.23
CA VAL A 79 -32.84 6.23 22.16
C VAL A 79 -33.38 5.49 20.96
N SER A 80 -33.38 6.12 19.80
CA SER A 80 -33.70 5.47 18.53
C SER A 80 -32.60 5.74 17.52
N ILE A 81 -32.16 4.69 16.82
CA ILE A 81 -31.12 4.74 15.78
C ILE A 81 -31.70 4.06 14.55
N THR A 82 -31.43 4.60 13.37
CA THR A 82 -31.89 4.02 12.11
C THR A 82 -30.80 4.04 11.06
N SER A 83 -30.83 3.05 10.17
CA SER A 83 -30.06 3.04 8.94
C SER A 83 -30.87 2.38 7.82
N LYS A 84 -31.31 3.19 6.86
CA LYS A 84 -31.98 2.69 5.65
C LYS A 84 -31.05 1.80 4.84
N LYS A 85 -29.77 2.18 4.79
CA LYS A 85 -28.73 1.46 4.03
C LYS A 85 -28.50 0.04 4.57
N LEU A 86 -28.51 -0.13 5.90
CA LEU A 86 -28.36 -1.43 6.55
C LEU A 86 -29.69 -2.12 6.85
N GLN A 87 -30.82 -1.50 6.52
CA GLN A 87 -32.17 -1.94 6.95
C GLN A 87 -32.20 -2.22 8.45
N LEU A 88 -31.53 -1.36 9.23
CA LEU A 88 -31.29 -1.50 10.65
C LEU A 88 -32.10 -0.47 11.43
N SER A 89 -32.66 -0.90 12.52
CA SER A 89 -33.16 -0.01 13.57
C SER A 89 -32.74 -0.53 14.95
N TYR A 90 -32.47 0.40 15.85
CA TYR A 90 -32.26 0.11 17.27
C TYR A 90 -33.18 1.02 18.09
N SER A 91 -33.84 0.47 19.09
CA SER A 91 -34.65 1.23 20.03
C SER A 91 -34.38 0.75 21.45
N GLY A 92 -34.05 1.68 22.33
CA GLY A 92 -33.72 1.35 23.71
C GLY A 92 -34.06 2.47 24.71
N THR A 93 -33.98 2.16 25.98
CA THR A 93 -34.20 3.10 27.09
C THR A 93 -32.86 3.34 27.78
N LEU A 94 -32.48 4.62 27.88
CA LEU A 94 -31.27 5.07 28.57
C LEU A 94 -31.50 5.08 30.10
N GLU A 95 -30.71 4.29 30.83
CA GLU A 95 -30.72 4.18 32.27
C GLU A 95 -29.28 4.39 32.81
N GLY A 96 -28.92 5.64 33.06
CA GLY A 96 -27.58 5.99 33.50
C GLY A 96 -26.48 5.69 32.44
N LYS A 97 -25.63 4.68 32.65
CA LYS A 97 -24.58 4.25 31.70
C LYS A 97 -24.99 3.01 30.90
N GLU A 98 -26.27 2.64 30.88
CA GLU A 98 -26.78 1.50 30.10
C GLU A 98 -27.94 1.96 29.21
N ILE A 99 -28.01 1.43 27.98
CA ILE A 99 -29.21 1.52 27.12
C ILE A 99 -29.72 0.10 26.93
N LYS A 100 -30.88 -0.19 27.54
CA LYS A 100 -31.56 -1.47 27.37
C LYS A 100 -32.47 -1.42 26.14
N GLY A 101 -32.17 -2.26 25.15
CA GLY A 101 -32.87 -2.11 23.87
C GLY A 101 -32.92 -3.35 23.00
N THR A 102 -33.49 -3.11 21.82
CA THR A 102 -33.70 -4.12 20.79
C THR A 102 -33.10 -3.64 19.48
N TYR A 103 -32.28 -4.46 18.90
CA TYR A 103 -31.73 -4.33 17.56
C TYR A 103 -32.61 -5.07 16.58
N SER A 104 -32.96 -4.45 15.47
CA SER A 104 -33.75 -5.07 14.40
C SER A 104 -33.09 -4.86 13.06
N GLN A 105 -32.98 -5.93 12.27
CA GLN A 105 -32.42 -5.88 10.92
C GLN A 105 -33.12 -6.90 10.03
N ALA A 106 -33.47 -6.51 8.81
CA ALA A 106 -34.11 -7.37 7.82
C ALA A 106 -35.33 -8.16 8.34
N GLY A 107 -36.13 -7.54 9.22
CA GLY A 107 -37.36 -8.13 9.80
C GLY A 107 -37.14 -9.05 11.00
N GLN A 108 -35.88 -9.24 11.44
CA GLN A 108 -35.57 -9.99 12.67
C GLN A 108 -35.17 -9.03 13.77
N SER A 109 -35.52 -9.37 15.03
CA SER A 109 -35.24 -8.55 16.20
C SER A 109 -34.53 -9.35 17.27
N TYR A 110 -33.53 -8.72 17.89
CA TYR A 110 -32.69 -9.33 18.91
C TYR A 110 -32.51 -8.36 20.10
N PRO A 111 -32.48 -8.84 21.33
CA PRO A 111 -32.11 -8.01 22.46
C PRO A 111 -30.64 -7.56 22.31
N LEU A 112 -30.42 -6.26 22.54
CA LEU A 112 -29.06 -5.68 22.53
C LEU A 112 -29.01 -4.58 23.57
N ASN A 113 -28.36 -4.83 24.68
CA ASN A 113 -28.07 -3.80 25.66
C ASN A 113 -26.72 -3.18 25.38
N LEU A 114 -26.67 -1.85 25.45
CA LEU A 114 -25.46 -1.08 25.23
C LEU A 114 -24.99 -0.47 26.55
N ILE A 115 -23.73 -0.66 26.88
CA ILE A 115 -23.08 -0.06 28.04
C ILE A 115 -22.20 1.08 27.57
N LYS A 116 -22.30 2.26 28.22
CA LYS A 116 -21.44 3.40 27.91
C LYS A 116 -20.01 3.03 28.21
N THR A 117 -19.20 3.03 27.16
CA THR A 117 -17.76 2.82 27.27
C THR A 117 -17.07 4.13 26.88
N GLU A 118 -15.92 4.37 27.40
CA GLU A 118 -15.04 5.36 26.76
C GLU A 118 -14.71 4.82 25.37
N LYS A 119 -14.84 5.67 24.33
CA LYS A 119 -14.34 5.31 22.99
C LYS A 119 -12.89 4.88 23.21
N THR A 120 -12.56 3.64 22.97
CA THR A 120 -11.17 3.20 22.93
C THR A 120 -10.55 3.88 21.72
N ILE A 121 -10.11 5.12 21.94
CA ILE A 121 -9.21 5.78 21.01
C ILE A 121 -7.98 4.88 20.98
N PRO A 122 -7.58 4.32 19.84
CA PRO A 122 -6.40 3.49 19.79
C PRO A 122 -5.20 4.21 20.40
N GLY A 123 -4.45 3.54 21.24
CA GLY A 123 -3.31 4.11 21.92
C GLY A 123 -3.64 4.99 23.13
N ASN A 124 -2.62 5.66 23.64
CA ASN A 124 -2.74 6.57 24.78
C ASN A 124 -2.98 8.00 24.31
N SER A 125 -4.22 8.46 24.36
CA SER A 125 -4.65 9.79 23.88
C SER A 125 -4.00 10.99 24.62
N SER A 126 -3.29 10.76 25.72
CA SER A 126 -2.57 11.82 26.45
C SER A 126 -1.16 12.08 25.90
N LEU A 127 -0.64 11.19 25.04
CA LEU A 127 0.72 11.29 24.53
C LEU A 127 0.87 12.17 23.27
N PRO A 128 -0.08 12.22 22.31
CA PRO A 128 0.10 13.02 21.11
C PRO A 128 0.36 14.49 21.44
N SER A 129 1.26 15.11 20.69
CA SER A 129 1.49 16.55 20.75
C SER A 129 0.27 17.30 20.25
N THR A 130 0.02 18.48 20.79
CA THR A 130 -1.09 19.33 20.35
C THR A 130 -0.86 19.82 18.92
N LYS A 131 -1.96 20.18 18.24
CA LYS A 131 -1.88 20.77 16.90
C LYS A 131 -1.07 22.06 16.89
N GLU A 132 -1.17 22.84 17.95
CA GLU A 132 -0.43 24.09 18.16
C GLU A 132 1.08 23.84 18.29
N ASP A 133 1.49 22.81 19.02
CA ASP A 133 2.92 22.46 19.17
C ASP A 133 3.51 21.94 17.88
N LEU A 134 2.77 21.09 17.13
CA LEU A 134 3.21 20.65 15.82
C LEU A 134 3.30 21.82 14.81
N ALA A 135 2.37 22.77 14.86
CA ALA A 135 2.42 23.99 14.05
C ALA A 135 3.62 24.88 14.39
N LYS A 136 4.00 24.99 15.68
CA LYS A 136 5.24 25.70 16.09
C LYS A 136 6.48 25.03 15.48
N ILE A 137 6.53 23.70 15.48
CA ILE A 137 7.64 22.96 14.84
C ILE A 137 7.66 23.25 13.34
N ALA A 138 6.53 23.13 12.66
CA ALA A 138 6.43 23.41 11.22
C ALA A 138 6.90 24.85 10.88
N ALA A 139 6.64 25.83 11.74
CA ALA A 139 7.05 27.22 11.56
C ALA A 139 8.57 27.46 11.70
N LEU A 140 9.35 26.46 12.15
CA LEU A 140 10.82 26.55 12.21
C LEU A 140 11.48 26.43 10.82
N GLU A 141 10.76 25.93 9.82
CA GLU A 141 11.21 26.02 8.44
C GLU A 141 11.05 27.46 7.96
N THR A 142 12.18 28.15 7.76
CA THR A 142 12.22 29.53 7.26
C THR A 142 13.00 29.57 5.95
N GLY A 143 12.56 30.37 4.99
CA GLY A 143 13.23 30.56 3.70
C GLY A 143 12.24 30.86 2.58
N ASP A 144 12.75 31.38 1.49
CA ASP A 144 12.00 31.59 0.25
C ASP A 144 12.28 30.37 -0.68
N PHE A 145 11.36 29.42 -0.68
CA PHE A 145 11.48 28.19 -1.47
C PHE A 145 10.63 28.32 -2.73
N LYS A 146 11.22 27.97 -3.87
CA LYS A 146 10.52 27.99 -5.15
C LYS A 146 9.26 27.12 -5.20
N TYR A 147 9.29 26.00 -4.50
CA TYR A 147 8.18 25.06 -4.38
C TYR A 147 7.82 24.88 -2.91
N SER A 148 6.54 24.97 -2.61
CA SER A 148 5.98 24.68 -1.30
C SER A 148 5.94 23.16 -1.02
N VAL A 149 5.59 22.76 0.17
CA VAL A 149 5.33 21.35 0.51
C VAL A 149 4.16 20.82 -0.31
N GLU A 150 3.12 21.64 -0.50
CA GLU A 150 1.92 21.31 -1.27
C GLU A 150 2.24 20.96 -2.72
N ASP A 151 3.20 21.64 -3.32
CA ASP A 151 3.60 21.39 -4.72
C ASP A 151 4.08 19.96 -4.95
N PHE A 152 4.61 19.30 -3.92
CA PHE A 152 5.06 17.92 -4.00
C PHE A 152 3.98 16.88 -3.62
N TYR A 153 3.00 17.27 -2.78
CA TYR A 153 2.04 16.32 -2.20
C TYR A 153 0.59 16.53 -2.63
N LYS A 154 0.29 17.61 -3.35
CA LYS A 154 -1.03 17.81 -3.96
C LYS A 154 -1.33 16.67 -4.94
N MET A 155 -2.51 16.08 -4.81
CA MET A 155 -2.92 15.00 -5.70
C MET A 155 -3.04 15.51 -7.16
N PRO A 156 -2.58 14.72 -8.15
CA PRO A 156 -2.73 15.08 -9.56
C PRO A 156 -4.20 15.24 -9.96
N GLU A 157 -4.46 16.14 -10.90
CA GLU A 157 -5.79 16.36 -11.51
C GLU A 157 -6.34 15.08 -12.19
N ALA A 158 -5.43 14.29 -12.80
CA ALA A 158 -5.76 13.04 -13.43
C ALA A 158 -4.68 11.97 -13.19
N SER A 159 -5.10 10.70 -13.18
CA SER A 159 -4.20 9.57 -12.87
C SER A 159 -4.70 8.25 -13.46
N ASN A 160 -3.84 7.23 -13.42
CA ASN A 160 -4.18 5.84 -13.76
C ASN A 160 -4.69 5.68 -15.19
N PHE A 161 -4.00 6.26 -16.16
CA PHE A 161 -4.36 6.19 -17.58
C PHE A 161 -4.23 4.78 -18.14
N LYS A 162 -5.25 4.31 -18.88
CA LYS A 162 -5.26 3.02 -19.58
C LYS A 162 -5.84 3.15 -20.97
N LEU A 163 -5.32 2.37 -21.90
CA LEU A 163 -5.79 2.30 -23.28
C LEU A 163 -6.88 1.24 -23.40
N SER A 164 -7.93 1.50 -24.19
CA SER A 164 -8.90 0.47 -24.58
C SER A 164 -8.24 -0.65 -25.43
N PRO A 165 -8.80 -1.86 -25.48
CA PRO A 165 -8.21 -2.94 -26.25
C PRO A 165 -8.01 -2.65 -27.72
N ASP A 166 -8.87 -1.84 -28.34
CA ASP A 166 -8.76 -1.42 -29.76
C ASP A 166 -7.95 -0.12 -29.95
N GLY A 167 -7.60 0.57 -28.87
CA GLY A 167 -6.86 1.85 -28.90
C GLY A 167 -7.72 3.09 -29.20
N SER A 168 -9.04 2.96 -29.28
CA SER A 168 -9.95 4.07 -29.60
C SER A 168 -10.21 4.99 -28.43
N TYR A 169 -10.03 4.51 -27.22
CA TYR A 169 -10.32 5.26 -25.99
C TYR A 169 -9.19 5.19 -24.98
N ILE A 170 -9.11 6.23 -24.15
CA ILE A 170 -8.26 6.30 -22.96
C ILE A 170 -9.18 6.48 -21.77
N SER A 171 -9.01 5.63 -20.75
CA SER A 171 -9.69 5.77 -19.47
C SER A 171 -8.73 6.31 -18.41
N TYR A 172 -9.24 7.04 -17.42
CA TYR A 172 -8.45 7.62 -16.33
C TYR A 172 -9.34 8.08 -15.19
N PHE A 173 -8.76 8.21 -14.02
CA PHE A 173 -9.38 8.94 -12.93
C PHE A 173 -9.14 10.43 -13.07
N LYS A 174 -10.19 11.23 -12.85
CA LYS A 174 -10.15 12.69 -12.82
C LYS A 174 -10.67 13.17 -11.46
N ARG A 175 -9.97 14.11 -10.86
CA ARG A 175 -10.39 14.73 -9.60
C ARG A 175 -11.61 15.60 -9.85
N ASN A 176 -12.65 15.44 -9.03
CA ASN A 176 -13.82 16.30 -9.04
C ASN A 176 -13.68 17.43 -8.01
N ASP A 177 -14.67 18.33 -7.94
CA ASP A 177 -14.66 19.50 -7.06
C ASP A 177 -14.63 19.13 -5.55
N GLU A 178 -15.11 17.93 -5.21
CA GLU A 178 -15.04 17.38 -3.84
C GLU A 178 -13.69 16.72 -3.53
N GLY A 179 -12.74 16.71 -4.46
CA GLY A 179 -11.45 16.05 -4.32
C GLY A 179 -11.49 14.52 -4.50
N LYS A 180 -12.65 13.96 -4.88
CA LYS A 180 -12.84 12.52 -5.16
C LYS A 180 -12.39 12.21 -6.58
N ARG A 181 -12.23 10.91 -6.91
CA ARG A 181 -11.71 10.45 -8.20
C ARG A 181 -12.81 9.79 -9.03
N ASP A 182 -13.37 10.51 -9.96
CA ASP A 182 -14.33 10.00 -10.93
C ASP A 182 -13.63 9.26 -12.07
N LEU A 183 -14.25 8.18 -12.57
CA LEU A 183 -13.74 7.43 -13.71
C LEU A 183 -14.29 8.02 -15.01
N TYR A 184 -13.38 8.45 -15.88
CA TYR A 184 -13.66 9.01 -17.21
C TYR A 184 -13.12 8.13 -18.32
N VAL A 185 -13.76 8.23 -19.48
CA VAL A 185 -13.26 7.73 -20.76
C VAL A 185 -13.19 8.88 -21.75
N LYS A 186 -12.10 8.96 -22.50
CA LYS A 186 -11.87 9.95 -23.54
C LYS A 186 -11.62 9.27 -24.88
N ASN A 187 -12.35 9.65 -25.90
CA ASN A 187 -12.11 9.19 -27.26
C ASN A 187 -10.81 9.80 -27.81
N VAL A 188 -9.93 8.97 -28.36
CA VAL A 188 -8.61 9.42 -28.84
C VAL A 188 -8.71 10.32 -30.05
N GLN A 189 -9.67 10.08 -30.96
CA GLN A 189 -9.79 10.78 -32.23
C GLN A 189 -10.50 12.14 -32.08
N ASN A 190 -11.71 12.14 -31.50
CA ASN A 190 -12.53 13.36 -31.40
C ASN A 190 -12.40 14.09 -30.06
N GLN A 191 -11.61 13.57 -29.13
CA GLN A 191 -11.30 14.15 -27.82
C GLN A 191 -12.52 14.31 -26.87
N THR A 192 -13.67 13.71 -27.19
CA THR A 192 -14.84 13.76 -26.29
C THR A 192 -14.60 12.99 -25.02
N GLU A 193 -14.97 13.57 -23.87
CA GLU A 193 -14.90 12.98 -22.54
C GLU A 193 -16.28 12.50 -22.10
N THR A 194 -16.36 11.33 -21.46
CA THR A 194 -17.56 10.78 -20.85
C THR A 194 -17.26 10.37 -19.41
N LEU A 195 -18.10 10.83 -18.48
CA LEU A 195 -18.10 10.33 -17.11
C LEU A 195 -18.72 8.93 -17.08
N VAL A 196 -17.92 7.93 -16.74
CA VAL A 196 -18.33 6.51 -16.71
C VAL A 196 -18.83 6.10 -15.33
N ALA A 197 -18.13 6.51 -14.28
CA ALA A 197 -18.56 6.26 -12.91
C ALA A 197 -18.09 7.37 -11.97
N ALA A 198 -19.03 8.04 -11.30
CA ALA A 198 -18.74 8.99 -10.26
C ALA A 198 -18.42 8.26 -8.95
N GLN A 199 -17.36 8.69 -8.28
CA GLN A 199 -17.06 8.29 -6.92
C GLN A 199 -17.92 9.12 -5.96
N LYS A 200 -18.88 8.47 -5.29
CA LYS A 200 -19.73 9.10 -4.29
C LYS A 200 -19.08 8.96 -2.90
N GLU A 201 -19.68 8.13 -2.04
CA GLU A 201 -19.16 7.86 -0.68
C GLU A 201 -18.02 6.84 -0.70
N ASP A 202 -18.21 5.75 -1.44
CA ASP A 202 -17.28 4.63 -1.51
C ASP A 202 -16.18 4.87 -2.55
N VAL A 203 -14.94 4.51 -2.21
CA VAL A 203 -13.77 4.74 -3.07
C VAL A 203 -13.73 3.76 -4.24
N ILE A 204 -13.57 4.26 -5.46
CA ILE A 204 -13.20 3.44 -6.62
C ILE A 204 -11.69 3.19 -6.55
N LEU A 205 -11.30 1.95 -6.19
CA LEU A 205 -9.90 1.60 -5.98
C LEU A 205 -9.12 1.47 -7.29
N GLY A 206 -9.72 0.77 -8.24
CA GLY A 206 -9.10 0.50 -9.51
C GLY A 206 -10.12 0.08 -10.55
N TYR A 207 -9.67 0.03 -11.80
CA TYR A 207 -10.52 -0.39 -12.91
C TYR A 207 -9.70 -1.12 -13.97
N SER A 208 -10.39 -1.83 -14.89
CA SER A 208 -9.80 -2.44 -16.07
C SER A 208 -10.80 -2.51 -17.23
N TRP A 209 -10.30 -2.49 -18.46
CA TRP A 209 -11.10 -2.79 -19.63
C TRP A 209 -11.43 -4.29 -19.70
N ALA A 210 -12.72 -4.62 -19.81
CA ALA A 210 -13.17 -5.96 -20.11
C ALA A 210 -13.26 -6.17 -21.62
N THR A 211 -13.89 -5.20 -22.32
CA THR A 211 -14.06 -5.16 -23.79
C THR A 211 -13.77 -3.75 -24.30
N ASN A 212 -14.00 -3.45 -25.57
CA ASN A 212 -13.84 -2.09 -26.11
C ASN A 212 -14.90 -1.11 -25.60
N ASP A 213 -16.00 -1.60 -25.09
CA ASP A 213 -17.19 -0.84 -24.71
C ASP A 213 -17.59 -0.99 -23.24
N ARG A 214 -16.86 -1.84 -22.47
CA ARG A 214 -17.20 -2.11 -21.08
C ARG A 214 -15.99 -2.08 -20.16
N ILE A 215 -16.12 -1.37 -19.03
CA ILE A 215 -15.13 -1.26 -17.97
C ILE A 215 -15.62 -2.00 -16.73
N LEU A 216 -14.69 -2.66 -16.05
CA LEU A 216 -14.85 -3.21 -14.72
C LEU A 216 -14.14 -2.33 -13.72
N PHE A 217 -14.73 -2.09 -12.56
CA PHE A 217 -14.05 -1.40 -11.48
C PHE A 217 -14.34 -2.06 -10.13
N THR A 218 -13.46 -1.85 -9.18
CA THR A 218 -13.56 -2.39 -7.83
C THR A 218 -13.86 -1.27 -6.84
N GLN A 219 -14.77 -1.53 -5.93
CA GLN A 219 -15.23 -0.60 -4.92
C GLN A 219 -15.52 -1.38 -3.64
N ASP A 220 -15.17 -0.82 -2.48
CA ASP A 220 -15.63 -1.34 -1.19
C ASP A 220 -16.84 -0.55 -0.69
N ARG A 221 -17.41 -0.97 0.44
CA ARG A 221 -18.50 -0.27 1.08
C ARG A 221 -18.05 0.26 2.44
N GLY A 222 -18.01 1.58 2.58
CA GLY A 222 -17.69 2.24 3.84
C GLY A 222 -16.25 2.00 4.33
N GLY A 223 -15.29 1.70 3.42
CA GLY A 223 -13.89 1.47 3.79
C GLY A 223 -13.59 0.11 4.43
N ASN A 224 -14.51 -0.85 4.34
CA ASN A 224 -14.39 -2.17 5.01
C ASN A 224 -13.43 -3.15 4.32
N GLN A 225 -12.76 -2.74 3.22
CA GLN A 225 -11.84 -3.53 2.41
C GLN A 225 -12.44 -4.82 1.78
N ASN A 226 -13.76 -5.02 1.88
CA ASN A 226 -14.47 -6.05 1.13
C ASN A 226 -14.80 -5.51 -0.26
N TYR A 227 -13.89 -5.75 -1.19
CA TYR A 227 -13.98 -5.18 -2.54
C TYR A 227 -14.95 -5.96 -3.40
N HIS A 228 -15.90 -5.25 -4.00
CA HIS A 228 -16.85 -5.77 -4.96
C HIS A 228 -16.48 -5.34 -6.37
N ILE A 229 -16.82 -6.17 -7.36
CA ILE A 229 -16.58 -5.90 -8.77
C ILE A 229 -17.88 -5.35 -9.39
N PHE A 230 -17.75 -4.24 -10.10
CA PHE A 230 -18.81 -3.59 -10.86
C PHE A 230 -18.46 -3.58 -12.34
N GLY A 231 -19.46 -3.71 -13.20
CA GLY A 231 -19.33 -3.51 -14.65
C GLY A 231 -20.15 -2.27 -15.07
N VAL A 232 -19.63 -1.50 -16.02
CA VAL A 232 -20.29 -0.32 -16.59
C VAL A 232 -19.88 -0.12 -18.04
N ASP A 233 -20.77 0.32 -18.90
CA ASP A 233 -20.46 0.63 -20.28
C ASP A 233 -19.77 2.01 -20.39
N ILE A 234 -19.00 2.25 -21.45
CA ILE A 234 -18.23 3.49 -21.63
C ILE A 234 -19.09 4.76 -21.73
N ASP A 235 -20.40 4.60 -21.99
CA ASP A 235 -21.36 5.72 -21.96
C ASP A 235 -21.97 5.98 -20.57
N GLY A 236 -21.49 5.26 -19.55
CA GLY A 236 -21.94 5.35 -18.16
C GLY A 236 -23.22 4.57 -17.85
N LYS A 237 -23.81 3.87 -18.86
CA LYS A 237 -25.01 3.07 -18.66
C LYS A 237 -24.71 1.63 -18.25
N ASN A 238 -25.76 0.86 -17.98
CA ASN A 238 -25.69 -0.57 -17.62
C ASN A 238 -24.71 -0.87 -16.47
N LYS A 239 -24.59 0.08 -15.53
CA LYS A 239 -23.82 -0.12 -14.30
C LYS A 239 -24.46 -1.22 -13.47
N LYS A 240 -23.69 -2.26 -13.16
CA LYS A 240 -24.16 -3.44 -12.42
C LYS A 240 -23.07 -3.91 -11.44
N GLU A 241 -23.48 -4.22 -10.21
CA GLU A 241 -22.66 -4.96 -9.27
C GLU A 241 -22.62 -6.43 -9.68
N LEU A 242 -21.42 -6.97 -9.91
CA LEU A 242 -21.22 -8.32 -10.44
C LEU A 242 -20.95 -9.35 -9.33
N THR A 243 -20.53 -8.88 -8.14
CA THR A 243 -20.27 -9.72 -6.96
C THR A 243 -21.05 -9.23 -5.73
N PRO A 244 -22.40 -9.26 -5.76
CA PRO A 244 -23.27 -8.69 -4.72
C PRO A 244 -23.40 -9.62 -3.50
N TYR A 245 -22.28 -10.06 -2.93
CA TYR A 245 -22.23 -10.98 -1.80
C TYR A 245 -21.72 -10.26 -0.57
N GLU A 246 -22.49 -10.27 0.51
CA GLU A 246 -22.12 -9.58 1.74
C GLU A 246 -20.86 -10.18 2.40
N GLY A 247 -19.96 -9.30 2.86
CA GLY A 247 -18.70 -9.68 3.51
C GLY A 247 -17.75 -10.46 2.62
N VAL A 248 -17.90 -10.37 1.29
CA VAL A 248 -17.02 -11.02 0.33
C VAL A 248 -16.02 -10.00 -0.22
N LYS A 249 -14.77 -10.41 -0.30
CA LYS A 249 -13.72 -9.71 -1.04
C LYS A 249 -13.50 -10.41 -2.37
N ALA A 250 -13.63 -9.66 -3.46
CA ALA A 250 -13.41 -10.15 -4.82
C ALA A 250 -12.30 -9.38 -5.54
N SER A 251 -11.52 -10.08 -6.36
CA SER A 251 -10.46 -9.51 -7.20
C SER A 251 -10.51 -10.08 -8.62
N ILE A 252 -10.11 -9.27 -9.61
CA ILE A 252 -10.04 -9.69 -11.02
C ILE A 252 -8.68 -10.34 -11.27
N VAL A 253 -8.69 -11.62 -11.63
CA VAL A 253 -7.47 -12.39 -11.93
C VAL A 253 -7.11 -12.27 -13.40
N LYS A 254 -8.10 -12.45 -14.30
CA LYS A 254 -7.84 -12.49 -15.74
C LYS A 254 -9.05 -12.06 -16.56
N VAL A 255 -8.79 -11.18 -17.54
CA VAL A 255 -9.74 -10.88 -18.62
C VAL A 255 -9.48 -11.85 -19.77
N LEU A 256 -10.53 -12.54 -20.23
CA LEU A 256 -10.44 -13.52 -21.31
C LEU A 256 -10.67 -12.83 -22.65
N ARG A 257 -9.61 -12.77 -23.49
CA ARG A 257 -9.70 -12.08 -24.78
C ARG A 257 -10.64 -12.77 -25.77
N ASP A 258 -10.60 -14.10 -25.77
CA ASP A 258 -11.33 -14.95 -26.74
C ASP A 258 -12.73 -15.35 -26.20
N ASP A 259 -13.07 -14.89 -24.98
CA ASP A 259 -14.38 -15.05 -24.34
C ASP A 259 -14.78 -13.70 -23.68
N PRO A 260 -15.28 -12.74 -24.48
CA PRO A 260 -15.50 -11.36 -24.00
C PRO A 260 -16.64 -11.23 -22.99
N ASP A 261 -17.44 -12.25 -22.81
CA ASP A 261 -18.54 -12.26 -21.84
C ASP A 261 -18.10 -12.72 -20.45
N HIS A 262 -16.88 -13.25 -20.31
CA HIS A 262 -16.41 -13.80 -19.06
C HIS A 262 -15.04 -13.28 -18.64
N ILE A 263 -14.85 -13.26 -17.32
CA ILE A 263 -13.55 -13.03 -16.67
C ILE A 263 -13.31 -14.09 -15.61
N ILE A 264 -12.05 -14.24 -15.21
CA ILE A 264 -11.68 -15.01 -14.01
C ILE A 264 -11.51 -14.05 -12.84
N ILE A 265 -12.14 -14.39 -11.73
CA ILE A 265 -12.05 -13.67 -10.47
C ILE A 265 -11.64 -14.62 -9.35
N GLU A 266 -11.10 -14.08 -8.29
CA GLU A 266 -10.96 -14.77 -7.00
C GLU A 266 -11.87 -14.09 -5.98
N MET A 267 -12.52 -14.87 -5.09
CA MET A 267 -13.29 -14.34 -3.98
C MET A 267 -13.45 -15.36 -2.85
N ASN A 268 -13.62 -14.85 -1.62
CA ASN A 268 -13.81 -15.65 -0.40
C ASN A 268 -15.30 -15.94 -0.09
N LYS A 269 -16.10 -16.20 -1.15
CA LYS A 269 -17.56 -16.38 -1.03
C LYS A 269 -17.93 -17.64 -0.23
N ASP A 270 -17.39 -18.77 -0.61
CA ASP A 270 -17.72 -20.07 -0.02
C ASP A 270 -16.83 -20.45 1.16
N ASN A 271 -15.62 -19.84 1.25
CA ASN A 271 -14.69 -19.98 2.35
C ASN A 271 -14.14 -18.60 2.76
N LYS A 272 -14.54 -18.08 3.92
CA LYS A 272 -14.14 -16.75 4.40
C LYS A 272 -12.64 -16.59 4.64
N LYS A 273 -11.92 -17.68 4.85
CA LYS A 273 -10.46 -17.70 5.06
C LYS A 273 -9.66 -17.85 3.77
N GLN A 274 -10.34 -18.17 2.64
CA GLN A 274 -9.68 -18.54 1.39
C GLN A 274 -10.36 -17.89 0.19
N GLU A 275 -9.61 -17.19 -0.63
CA GLU A 275 -10.08 -16.70 -1.93
C GLU A 275 -10.00 -17.87 -2.95
N GLU A 276 -11.11 -18.21 -3.55
CA GLU A 276 -11.23 -19.30 -4.54
C GLU A 276 -11.55 -18.72 -5.92
N PRO A 277 -11.13 -19.37 -7.03
CA PRO A 277 -11.31 -18.84 -8.37
C PRO A 277 -12.67 -19.19 -8.95
N TYR A 278 -13.28 -18.22 -9.61
CA TYR A 278 -14.55 -18.34 -10.33
C TYR A 278 -14.46 -17.76 -11.74
N LYS A 279 -15.19 -18.32 -12.69
CA LYS A 279 -15.50 -17.73 -13.98
C LYS A 279 -16.79 -16.92 -13.82
N LEU A 280 -16.71 -15.60 -14.06
CA LEU A 280 -17.80 -14.65 -13.88
C LEU A 280 -18.25 -14.11 -15.24
N ASN A 281 -19.55 -14.22 -15.52
CA ASN A 281 -20.15 -13.54 -16.68
C ASN A 281 -20.38 -12.06 -16.35
N ILE A 282 -19.74 -11.15 -17.14
CA ILE A 282 -19.75 -9.69 -16.87
C ILE A 282 -21.07 -8.99 -17.21
N LYS A 283 -22.02 -9.69 -17.87
CA LYS A 283 -23.35 -9.17 -18.21
C LYS A 283 -24.41 -9.66 -17.22
N THR A 284 -24.44 -10.96 -16.99
CA THR A 284 -25.47 -11.61 -16.15
C THR A 284 -25.11 -11.68 -14.67
N ALA A 285 -23.81 -11.61 -14.31
CA ALA A 285 -23.24 -11.88 -12.99
C ALA A 285 -23.35 -13.36 -12.56
N THR A 286 -23.55 -14.29 -13.50
CA THR A 286 -23.52 -15.72 -13.19
C THR A 286 -22.09 -16.19 -12.94
N LEU A 287 -21.94 -17.12 -12.01
CA LEU A 287 -20.67 -17.66 -11.54
C LEU A 287 -20.55 -19.14 -11.82
N GLU A 288 -19.37 -19.57 -12.27
CA GLU A 288 -18.94 -20.94 -12.31
C GLU A 288 -17.69 -21.10 -11.43
N LYS A 289 -17.72 -21.97 -10.42
CA LYS A 289 -16.57 -22.22 -9.55
C LYS A 289 -15.56 -23.09 -10.27
N LEU A 290 -14.30 -22.67 -10.29
CA LEU A 290 -13.23 -23.33 -11.04
C LEU A 290 -12.36 -24.25 -10.20
N TYR A 291 -12.29 -24.01 -8.90
CA TYR A 291 -11.53 -24.82 -7.96
C TYR A 291 -12.12 -24.71 -6.56
N THR A 292 -12.10 -25.78 -5.80
CA THR A 292 -12.51 -25.85 -4.39
C THR A 292 -11.34 -26.38 -3.58
N HIS A 293 -10.90 -25.58 -2.61
CA HIS A 293 -9.97 -26.06 -1.58
C HIS A 293 -10.75 -26.79 -0.51
N GLN A 294 -10.24 -27.96 -0.09
CA GLN A 294 -10.84 -28.68 1.04
C GLN A 294 -10.49 -27.93 2.34
N LYS A 295 -11.46 -27.82 3.24
CA LYS A 295 -11.29 -27.08 4.48
C LYS A 295 -10.22 -27.74 5.35
N ASP A 296 -9.38 -26.89 5.97
CA ASP A 296 -8.39 -27.27 6.97
C ASP A 296 -7.28 -28.23 6.49
N GLU A 297 -7.09 -28.40 5.18
CA GLU A 297 -5.95 -29.13 4.62
C GLU A 297 -4.71 -28.25 4.46
N ASP A 298 -3.56 -28.73 4.94
CA ASP A 298 -2.23 -28.21 4.61
C ASP A 298 -1.65 -29.06 3.46
N PRO A 299 -1.22 -28.50 2.35
CA PRO A 299 -0.88 -27.08 2.09
C PRO A 299 -2.07 -26.20 1.68
N ILE A 300 -2.03 -24.94 2.10
CA ILE A 300 -3.06 -23.93 1.81
C ILE A 300 -2.73 -23.21 0.48
N PRO A 301 -3.68 -23.01 -0.47
CA PRO A 301 -3.43 -22.17 -1.62
C PRO A 301 -3.02 -20.75 -1.20
N SER A 302 -1.92 -20.26 -1.75
CA SER A 302 -1.37 -18.94 -1.40
C SER A 302 -1.90 -17.80 -2.26
N GLY A 303 -2.94 -18.06 -3.12
CA GLY A 303 -3.49 -17.10 -4.07
C GLY A 303 -2.80 -17.13 -5.44
N GLY A 304 -2.03 -18.16 -5.75
CA GLY A 304 -1.28 -18.30 -7.00
C GLY A 304 -1.99 -19.20 -8.03
N TYR A 305 -3.23 -18.87 -8.41
CA TYR A 305 -3.93 -19.61 -9.48
C TYR A 305 -3.51 -19.09 -10.85
N ILE A 306 -2.99 -19.96 -11.70
CA ILE A 306 -2.52 -19.59 -13.04
C ILE A 306 -3.37 -20.25 -14.11
N PHE A 307 -3.99 -19.41 -14.93
CA PHE A 307 -4.90 -19.79 -16.00
C PHE A 307 -4.24 -19.60 -17.37
N ASP A 308 -4.49 -20.54 -18.28
CA ASP A 308 -4.09 -20.38 -19.68
C ASP A 308 -4.97 -19.33 -20.42
N LYS A 309 -4.71 -19.12 -21.72
CA LYS A 309 -5.43 -18.11 -22.51
C LYS A 309 -6.94 -18.36 -22.61
N ASN A 310 -7.37 -19.60 -22.44
CA ASN A 310 -8.78 -20.01 -22.53
C ASN A 310 -9.49 -19.99 -21.16
N GLY A 311 -8.78 -19.59 -20.08
CA GLY A 311 -9.34 -19.59 -18.73
C GLY A 311 -9.32 -20.95 -18.03
N VAL A 312 -8.54 -21.91 -18.54
CA VAL A 312 -8.36 -23.22 -17.89
C VAL A 312 -7.30 -23.09 -16.79
N LEU A 313 -7.63 -23.50 -15.57
CA LEU A 313 -6.69 -23.54 -14.45
C LEU A 313 -5.59 -24.58 -14.71
N ARG A 314 -4.35 -24.13 -14.79
CA ARG A 314 -3.19 -24.93 -15.12
C ARG A 314 -2.22 -25.14 -13.96
N SER A 315 -2.14 -24.20 -13.05
CA SER A 315 -1.19 -24.28 -11.93
C SER A 315 -1.74 -23.62 -10.68
N ILE A 316 -1.35 -24.14 -9.51
CA ILE A 316 -1.71 -23.62 -8.20
C ILE A 316 -0.43 -23.55 -7.37
N THR A 317 -0.21 -22.43 -6.69
CA THR A 317 0.85 -22.31 -5.68
C THR A 317 0.23 -22.46 -4.30
N HIS A 318 0.80 -23.35 -3.51
CA HIS A 318 0.42 -23.60 -2.12
C HIS A 318 1.53 -23.15 -1.16
N ILE A 319 1.18 -22.86 0.08
CA ILE A 319 2.11 -22.72 1.19
C ILE A 319 1.89 -23.84 2.19
N LYS A 320 2.96 -24.51 2.61
CA LYS A 320 2.95 -25.60 3.59
C LYS A 320 3.76 -25.19 4.81
N ASN A 321 3.23 -25.47 6.00
CA ASN A 321 3.86 -25.11 7.27
C ASN A 321 4.29 -23.63 7.38
N GLY A 322 3.66 -22.73 6.61
CA GLY A 322 4.00 -21.31 6.58
C GLY A 322 5.35 -20.92 5.95
N VAL A 323 6.17 -21.89 5.51
CA VAL A 323 7.54 -21.66 5.02
C VAL A 323 7.87 -22.32 3.69
N ASP A 324 7.14 -23.34 3.26
CA ASP A 324 7.42 -24.06 2.02
C ASP A 324 6.42 -23.67 0.93
N PHE A 325 6.90 -23.20 -0.21
CA PHE A 325 6.10 -22.88 -1.39
C PHE A 325 6.13 -24.05 -2.35
N ILE A 326 4.95 -24.61 -2.61
CA ILE A 326 4.74 -25.76 -3.49
C ILE A 326 4.02 -25.28 -4.73
N LEU A 327 4.64 -25.43 -5.90
CA LEU A 327 4.04 -25.12 -7.17
C LEU A 327 3.57 -26.42 -7.85
N ASP A 328 2.26 -26.58 -7.93
CA ASP A 328 1.62 -27.70 -8.60
C ASP A 328 1.18 -27.30 -10.00
N TYR A 329 1.43 -28.17 -10.98
CA TYR A 329 1.05 -27.99 -12.38
C TYR A 329 0.19 -29.14 -12.87
N LYS A 330 -0.85 -28.86 -13.64
CA LYS A 330 -1.82 -29.85 -14.15
C LYS A 330 -1.28 -30.59 -15.38
N ILE A 331 -0.99 -31.87 -15.21
CA ILE A 331 -0.56 -32.79 -16.26
C ILE A 331 -1.63 -33.86 -16.39
N ASP A 332 -2.20 -34.05 -17.59
CA ASP A 332 -3.19 -35.10 -17.89
C ASP A 332 -4.33 -35.16 -16.82
N ASN A 333 -4.87 -34.02 -16.43
CA ASN A 333 -5.90 -33.80 -15.38
C ASN A 333 -5.48 -34.05 -13.95
N THR A 334 -4.21 -34.34 -13.66
CA THR A 334 -3.66 -34.52 -12.31
C THR A 334 -2.70 -33.39 -11.97
N TYR A 335 -2.78 -32.82 -10.77
CA TYR A 335 -1.81 -31.87 -10.28
C TYR A 335 -0.54 -32.60 -9.83
N THR A 336 0.61 -32.15 -10.33
CA THR A 336 1.94 -32.70 -10.03
C THR A 336 2.82 -31.58 -9.54
N THR A 337 3.51 -31.78 -8.41
CA THR A 337 4.46 -30.79 -7.88
C THR A 337 5.67 -30.66 -8.79
N ILE A 338 5.91 -29.47 -9.30
CA ILE A 338 7.07 -29.12 -10.14
C ILE A 338 8.14 -28.32 -9.40
N ALA A 339 7.79 -27.69 -8.30
CA ALA A 339 8.74 -27.05 -7.41
C ALA A 339 8.24 -27.12 -5.95
N ASN A 340 9.19 -27.33 -5.05
CA ASN A 340 8.99 -27.18 -3.62
C ASN A 340 10.21 -26.42 -3.08
N THR A 341 10.01 -25.17 -2.65
CA THR A 341 11.07 -24.27 -2.24
C THR A 341 10.78 -23.71 -0.87
N SER A 342 11.73 -23.82 0.05
CA SER A 342 11.60 -23.20 1.37
C SER A 342 11.99 -21.72 1.30
N VAL A 343 11.30 -20.88 2.07
CA VAL A 343 11.63 -19.46 2.22
C VAL A 343 13.09 -19.25 2.65
N THR A 344 13.63 -20.16 3.47
CA THR A 344 15.01 -20.08 3.95
C THR A 344 16.05 -20.42 2.88
N SER A 345 15.66 -21.10 1.79
CA SER A 345 16.56 -21.36 0.65
C SER A 345 16.78 -20.09 -0.20
N GLY A 346 15.85 -19.15 -0.16
CA GLY A 346 15.83 -17.99 -1.07
C GLY A 346 15.54 -18.36 -2.52
N GLU A 347 15.13 -19.61 -2.78
CA GLU A 347 14.82 -20.11 -4.12
C GLU A 347 13.35 -19.92 -4.45
N GLY A 348 13.05 -19.79 -5.75
CA GLY A 348 11.70 -19.69 -6.24
C GLY A 348 11.57 -20.03 -7.72
N LEU A 349 10.35 -20.46 -8.09
CA LEU A 349 9.91 -20.67 -9.45
C LEU A 349 8.49 -20.15 -9.60
N ASN A 350 8.29 -19.20 -10.54
CA ASN A 350 6.96 -18.68 -10.87
C ASN A 350 6.71 -18.73 -12.36
N ILE A 351 5.52 -19.15 -12.77
CA ILE A 351 5.10 -19.18 -14.17
C ILE A 351 4.64 -17.76 -14.56
N ILE A 352 5.30 -17.15 -15.55
CA ILE A 352 4.90 -15.84 -16.10
C ILE A 352 3.75 -16.02 -17.09
N THR A 353 3.92 -16.93 -18.06
CA THR A 353 2.92 -17.23 -19.08
C THR A 353 3.26 -18.53 -19.82
N PHE A 354 2.27 -19.16 -20.44
CA PHE A 354 2.49 -20.31 -21.29
C PHE A 354 3.02 -19.90 -22.68
N ASN A 355 3.84 -20.76 -23.27
CA ASN A 355 4.32 -20.57 -24.63
C ASN A 355 3.32 -21.16 -25.63
N TYR A 356 2.67 -20.30 -26.42
CA TYR A 356 1.71 -20.70 -27.44
C TYR A 356 2.31 -20.73 -28.87
N GLN A 357 3.62 -20.51 -29.00
CA GLN A 357 4.31 -20.54 -30.31
C GLN A 357 4.61 -21.99 -30.79
N THR A 358 4.60 -22.93 -29.86
CA THR A 358 4.79 -24.33 -30.14
C THR A 358 3.49 -25.11 -29.94
N PRO A 359 3.26 -26.25 -30.62
CA PRO A 359 2.11 -27.11 -30.37
C PRO A 359 2.21 -27.82 -29.00
N TYR A 360 3.35 -27.76 -28.31
CA TYR A 360 3.56 -28.44 -27.04
C TYR A 360 2.94 -27.64 -25.88
N PRO A 361 1.89 -28.19 -25.23
CA PRO A 361 1.07 -27.39 -24.30
C PRO A 361 1.69 -27.18 -22.90
N HIS A 362 2.90 -27.75 -22.67
CA HIS A 362 3.56 -27.73 -21.37
C HIS A 362 4.76 -26.77 -21.32
N ASP A 363 5.07 -26.11 -22.45
CA ASP A 363 6.10 -25.08 -22.47
C ASP A 363 5.60 -23.78 -21.82
N ALA A 364 6.38 -23.19 -20.93
CA ALA A 364 6.07 -21.93 -20.29
C ALA A 364 7.30 -21.03 -20.15
N TYR A 365 7.07 -19.74 -20.14
CA TYR A 365 8.04 -18.77 -19.66
C TYR A 365 7.90 -18.66 -18.15
N ILE A 366 9.00 -18.91 -17.45
CA ILE A 366 9.09 -18.85 -15.98
C ILE A 366 10.13 -17.84 -15.55
N VAL A 367 10.02 -17.34 -14.33
CA VAL A 367 11.10 -16.68 -13.62
C VAL A 367 11.55 -17.60 -12.47
N SER A 368 12.84 -17.93 -12.43
CA SER A 368 13.36 -18.92 -11.46
C SER A 368 14.84 -18.65 -11.14
N ASN A 369 15.19 -18.88 -9.89
CA ASN A 369 16.59 -18.93 -9.42
C ASN A 369 16.96 -20.33 -8.86
N LEU A 370 16.20 -21.37 -9.22
CA LEU A 370 16.58 -22.73 -8.91
C LEU A 370 17.95 -23.01 -9.55
N ASN A 371 18.92 -23.44 -8.76
CA ASN A 371 20.31 -23.71 -9.15
C ASN A 371 21.12 -22.48 -9.63
N THR A 372 20.60 -21.26 -9.46
CA THR A 372 21.33 -20.00 -9.73
C THR A 372 21.20 -19.06 -8.55
N ASP A 373 22.07 -18.05 -8.44
CA ASP A 373 21.89 -17.02 -7.43
C ASP A 373 20.77 -16.03 -7.82
N LYS A 374 20.83 -15.55 -9.06
CA LYS A 374 19.89 -14.55 -9.57
C LYS A 374 18.69 -15.22 -10.25
N TYR A 375 17.52 -14.59 -10.14
CA TYR A 375 16.37 -14.98 -10.95
C TYR A 375 16.68 -14.81 -12.44
N GLU A 376 16.39 -15.84 -13.23
CA GLU A 376 16.45 -15.84 -14.68
C GLU A 376 15.05 -15.96 -15.28
N ILE A 377 14.83 -15.37 -16.47
CA ILE A 377 13.67 -15.72 -17.29
C ILE A 377 14.07 -16.88 -18.18
N GLN A 378 13.32 -17.96 -18.11
CA GLN A 378 13.59 -19.22 -18.79
C GLN A 378 12.38 -19.66 -19.61
N LEU A 379 12.61 -20.29 -20.74
CA LEU A 379 11.65 -21.19 -21.37
C LEU A 379 11.82 -22.57 -20.73
N PHE A 380 10.72 -23.16 -20.25
CA PHE A 380 10.73 -24.33 -19.39
C PHE A 380 9.66 -25.33 -19.81
N ASP A 381 9.99 -26.62 -19.85
CA ASP A 381 9.07 -27.73 -20.05
C ASP A 381 8.52 -28.14 -18.67
N LEU A 382 7.27 -27.76 -18.38
CA LEU A 382 6.64 -28.03 -17.09
C LEU A 382 6.34 -29.53 -16.87
N LYS A 383 6.11 -30.32 -17.95
CA LYS A 383 5.84 -31.76 -17.83
C LYS A 383 7.11 -32.56 -17.54
N LYS A 384 8.23 -32.19 -18.15
CA LYS A 384 9.53 -32.84 -17.90
C LYS A 384 10.29 -32.20 -16.73
N ASN A 385 9.76 -31.13 -16.17
CA ASN A 385 10.40 -30.33 -15.11
C ASN A 385 11.85 -29.92 -15.50
N LYS A 386 12.02 -29.36 -16.71
CA LYS A 386 13.33 -29.09 -17.28
C LYS A 386 13.42 -27.76 -18.01
N LYS A 387 14.50 -27.03 -17.72
CA LYS A 387 14.87 -25.81 -18.48
C LYS A 387 15.19 -26.20 -19.94
N ILE A 388 14.55 -25.50 -20.90
CA ILE A 388 14.81 -25.59 -22.32
C ILE A 388 15.90 -24.60 -22.70
N LYS A 389 15.74 -23.33 -22.33
CA LYS A 389 16.76 -22.27 -22.54
C LYS A 389 16.55 -21.08 -21.61
N THR A 390 17.63 -20.34 -21.36
CA THR A 390 17.57 -19.03 -20.70
C THR A 390 17.19 -17.95 -21.71
N ILE A 391 16.23 -17.09 -21.37
CA ILE A 391 15.79 -15.96 -22.18
C ILE A 391 16.48 -14.67 -21.71
N LEU A 392 16.56 -14.47 -20.38
CA LEU A 392 17.28 -13.37 -19.75
C LEU A 392 17.96 -13.86 -18.48
N ALA A 393 19.24 -13.53 -18.35
CA ALA A 393 20.02 -13.63 -17.12
C ALA A 393 20.86 -12.37 -16.95
N ASN A 394 21.13 -12.00 -15.71
CA ASN A 394 22.01 -10.88 -15.38
C ASN A 394 22.92 -11.30 -14.22
N ALA A 395 24.17 -10.86 -14.23
CA ALA A 395 25.16 -11.23 -13.22
C ALA A 395 24.95 -10.53 -11.86
N ILE A 396 24.28 -9.37 -11.87
CA ILE A 396 24.16 -8.51 -10.69
C ILE A 396 22.72 -8.50 -10.18
N TYR A 397 21.73 -8.44 -11.09
CA TYR A 397 20.33 -8.19 -10.79
C TYR A 397 19.43 -9.36 -11.17
N ASP A 398 18.34 -9.52 -10.45
CA ASP A 398 17.30 -10.48 -10.78
C ASP A 398 16.55 -10.06 -12.05
N ALA A 399 16.29 -11.02 -12.94
CA ALA A 399 15.32 -10.83 -14.01
C ALA A 399 13.91 -10.68 -13.42
N ALA A 400 13.12 -9.73 -13.95
CA ALA A 400 11.85 -9.37 -13.35
C ALA A 400 10.65 -9.91 -14.13
N ASN A 401 10.58 -9.64 -15.43
CA ASN A 401 9.38 -9.98 -16.22
C ASN A 401 9.68 -10.01 -17.72
N LEU A 402 8.69 -10.48 -18.52
CA LEU A 402 8.66 -10.37 -19.96
C LEU A 402 7.29 -9.90 -20.47
N SER A 403 7.27 -9.32 -21.65
CA SER A 403 6.05 -8.97 -22.38
C SER A 403 5.94 -9.77 -23.66
N ILE A 404 4.70 -10.11 -24.00
CA ILE A 404 4.36 -10.91 -25.18
C ILE A 404 3.41 -10.15 -26.12
N SER A 405 3.45 -10.50 -27.40
CA SER A 405 2.51 -10.03 -28.41
C SER A 405 1.45 -11.07 -28.67
N LYS A 406 0.23 -10.81 -28.20
CA LYS A 406 -0.92 -11.71 -28.50
C LYS A 406 -1.24 -11.72 -29.99
N LYS A 407 -1.06 -10.58 -30.70
CA LYS A 407 -1.25 -10.47 -32.16
C LYS A 407 -0.29 -11.35 -32.94
N ARG A 408 0.96 -11.43 -32.52
CA ARG A 408 2.01 -12.22 -33.20
C ARG A 408 2.22 -13.57 -32.53
N ASN A 409 1.13 -14.29 -32.26
CA ASN A 409 1.11 -15.64 -31.70
C ASN A 409 1.99 -15.75 -30.43
N TYR A 410 1.82 -14.81 -29.50
CA TYR A 410 2.52 -14.78 -28.21
C TYR A 410 4.07 -14.70 -28.32
N GLU A 411 4.59 -14.09 -29.39
CA GLU A 411 6.00 -13.75 -29.52
C GLU A 411 6.46 -12.89 -28.34
N VAL A 412 7.65 -13.15 -27.79
CA VAL A 412 8.24 -12.31 -26.73
C VAL A 412 8.66 -10.97 -27.31
N ASP A 413 8.06 -9.89 -26.85
CA ASP A 413 8.42 -8.52 -27.26
C ASP A 413 9.68 -8.03 -26.58
N TYR A 414 9.72 -8.12 -25.26
CA TYR A 414 10.85 -7.67 -24.45
C TYR A 414 10.90 -8.41 -23.12
N THR A 415 12.07 -8.32 -22.48
CA THR A 415 12.30 -8.75 -21.09
C THR A 415 12.73 -7.56 -20.25
N VAL A 416 12.60 -7.66 -18.93
CA VAL A 416 12.90 -6.57 -17.99
C VAL A 416 13.73 -7.10 -16.83
N TYR A 417 14.69 -6.31 -16.38
CA TYR A 417 15.29 -6.43 -15.05
C TYR A 417 15.38 -5.05 -14.37
N ASN A 418 15.35 -5.05 -13.05
CA ASN A 418 15.48 -3.86 -12.24
C ASN A 418 16.96 -3.70 -11.81
N GLY A 419 17.74 -3.01 -12.65
CA GLY A 419 19.12 -2.68 -12.38
C GLY A 419 19.27 -1.42 -11.52
N ALA A 420 20.35 -0.69 -11.78
CA ALA A 420 20.49 0.67 -11.25
C ALA A 420 19.37 1.60 -11.76
N LYS A 421 18.88 1.34 -12.96
CA LYS A 421 17.62 1.82 -13.52
C LYS A 421 16.86 0.62 -14.09
N VAL A 422 15.57 0.78 -14.37
CA VAL A 422 14.81 -0.27 -15.06
C VAL A 422 15.33 -0.43 -16.49
N GLU A 423 15.68 -1.66 -16.86
CA GLU A 423 16.22 -1.99 -18.19
C GLU A 423 15.20 -2.85 -18.95
N VAL A 424 14.77 -2.33 -20.11
CA VAL A 424 13.88 -3.02 -21.05
C VAL A 424 14.73 -3.53 -22.22
N ILE A 425 14.82 -4.86 -22.36
CA ILE A 425 15.60 -5.52 -23.40
C ILE A 425 14.67 -5.99 -24.52
N PRO A 426 14.62 -5.30 -25.67
CA PRO A 426 13.73 -5.68 -26.77
C PRO A 426 14.22 -6.97 -27.44
N VAL A 427 13.29 -7.94 -27.59
CA VAL A 427 13.53 -9.26 -28.16
C VAL A 427 13.00 -9.35 -29.59
N SER A 428 11.68 -9.10 -29.82
CA SER A 428 11.08 -9.19 -31.14
C SER A 428 11.59 -8.12 -32.09
N LYS A 429 11.62 -8.45 -33.40
CA LYS A 429 11.98 -7.49 -34.45
C LYS A 429 11.02 -6.28 -34.47
N THR A 430 9.75 -6.52 -34.23
CA THR A 430 8.70 -5.49 -34.20
C THR A 430 8.94 -4.53 -33.03
N TYR A 431 9.13 -5.07 -31.83
CA TYR A 431 9.34 -4.21 -30.66
C TYR A 431 10.68 -3.45 -30.70
N LYS A 432 11.73 -4.04 -31.30
CA LYS A 432 12.99 -3.33 -31.59
C LYS A 432 12.79 -2.06 -32.42
N LYS A 433 11.89 -2.10 -33.42
CA LYS A 433 11.53 -0.92 -34.22
C LYS A 433 10.80 0.14 -33.37
N VAL A 434 9.82 -0.28 -32.56
CA VAL A 434 9.10 0.58 -31.63
C VAL A 434 10.09 1.27 -30.69
N MET A 435 10.97 0.52 -30.02
CA MET A 435 11.97 1.07 -29.10
C MET A 435 12.94 2.02 -29.78
N LYS A 436 13.39 1.71 -30.99
CA LYS A 436 14.26 2.61 -31.77
C LYS A 436 13.57 3.95 -32.06
N ARG A 437 12.30 3.93 -32.44
CA ARG A 437 11.52 5.14 -32.70
C ARG A 437 11.31 5.98 -31.42
N LEU A 438 10.91 5.33 -30.31
CA LEU A 438 10.72 5.98 -29.03
C LEU A 438 12.04 6.56 -28.47
N LYS A 439 13.16 5.83 -28.60
CA LYS A 439 14.48 6.35 -28.21
C LYS A 439 14.91 7.58 -29.02
N LYS A 440 14.55 7.64 -30.30
CA LYS A 440 14.79 8.86 -31.13
C LYS A 440 14.00 10.06 -30.59
N GLU A 441 12.80 9.85 -30.05
CA GLU A 441 11.96 10.91 -29.50
C GLU A 441 12.40 11.37 -28.13
N PHE A 442 12.62 10.41 -27.22
CA PHE A 442 12.81 10.68 -25.79
C PHE A 442 14.29 10.76 -25.37
N GLY A 443 15.23 10.36 -26.24
CA GLY A 443 16.66 10.39 -25.94
C GLY A 443 17.03 9.48 -24.77
N ASP A 444 17.74 10.04 -23.80
CA ASP A 444 18.22 9.33 -22.62
C ASP A 444 17.20 9.27 -21.45
N ARG A 445 16.01 9.85 -21.65
CA ARG A 445 14.93 9.73 -20.67
C ARG A 445 14.49 8.28 -20.55
N GLN A 446 14.15 7.85 -19.35
CA GLN A 446 13.56 6.54 -19.13
C GLN A 446 12.11 6.54 -19.61
N PHE A 447 11.76 5.56 -20.43
CA PHE A 447 10.40 5.37 -20.92
C PHE A 447 10.09 3.88 -21.07
N TYR A 448 8.80 3.57 -21.04
CA TYR A 448 8.29 2.22 -21.28
C TYR A 448 6.90 2.28 -21.92
N THR A 449 6.55 1.23 -22.67
CA THR A 449 5.20 1.07 -23.21
C THR A 449 4.31 0.47 -22.13
N SER A 450 3.42 1.30 -21.55
CA SER A 450 2.53 0.88 -20.47
C SER A 450 1.34 0.08 -20.97
N TYR A 451 0.82 0.41 -22.15
CA TYR A 451 -0.28 -0.29 -22.81
C TYR A 451 -0.06 -0.32 -24.33
N LYS A 452 -0.71 -1.29 -25.01
CA LYS A 452 -0.79 -1.34 -26.46
C LYS A 452 -2.17 -1.85 -26.90
N SER A 453 -2.66 -1.36 -28.03
CA SER A 453 -3.89 -1.87 -28.66
C SER A 453 -3.71 -3.31 -29.12
N ASN A 454 -4.82 -4.05 -29.28
CA ASN A 454 -4.79 -5.45 -29.72
C ASN A 454 -4.17 -5.63 -31.12
N ASP A 455 -4.30 -4.63 -31.99
CA ASP A 455 -3.69 -4.58 -33.31
C ASP A 455 -2.27 -4.01 -33.31
N GLU A 456 -1.75 -3.62 -32.12
CA GLU A 456 -0.42 -3.03 -31.90
C GLU A 456 -0.10 -1.81 -32.77
N ASN A 457 -1.12 -1.05 -33.18
CA ASN A 457 -0.94 0.19 -33.90
C ASN A 457 -0.84 1.42 -32.95
N ILE A 458 -1.45 1.31 -31.77
CA ILE A 458 -1.43 2.35 -30.74
C ILE A 458 -0.69 1.86 -29.52
N TYR A 459 0.30 2.62 -29.07
CA TYR A 459 0.99 2.39 -27.80
C TYR A 459 0.78 3.58 -26.88
N MET A 460 0.47 3.33 -25.64
CA MET A 460 0.62 4.31 -24.57
C MET A 460 2.04 4.21 -24.03
N VAL A 461 2.75 5.32 -24.02
CA VAL A 461 4.13 5.42 -23.57
C VAL A 461 4.18 6.28 -22.32
N THR A 462 4.82 5.78 -21.29
CA THR A 462 5.07 6.54 -20.06
C THR A 462 6.54 6.93 -20.01
N VAL A 463 6.81 8.22 -19.85
CA VAL A 463 8.16 8.77 -19.65
C VAL A 463 8.30 9.18 -18.19
N THR A 464 9.34 8.72 -17.54
CA THR A 464 9.65 9.02 -16.14
C THR A 464 11.13 9.34 -15.99
N SER A 465 11.50 10.02 -14.92
CA SER A 465 12.90 10.14 -14.50
C SER A 465 12.95 10.47 -13.00
N ASP A 466 14.15 10.64 -12.48
CA ASP A 466 14.37 11.20 -11.15
C ASP A 466 13.78 12.62 -10.98
N LYS A 467 13.51 13.32 -12.09
CA LYS A 467 12.99 14.71 -12.14
C LYS A 467 11.66 14.86 -12.92
N ILE A 468 11.10 13.77 -13.38
CA ILE A 468 9.81 13.73 -14.09
C ILE A 468 8.91 12.75 -13.35
N VAL A 469 7.82 13.25 -12.78
CA VAL A 469 6.84 12.41 -12.06
C VAL A 469 6.20 11.39 -13.01
N GLY A 470 5.80 11.85 -14.19
CA GLY A 470 5.25 11.02 -15.26
C GLY A 470 4.70 11.89 -16.38
N GLU A 471 5.01 11.52 -17.61
CA GLU A 471 4.40 12.06 -18.82
C GLU A 471 3.84 10.90 -19.63
N TYR A 472 2.61 11.01 -20.06
CA TYR A 472 1.93 10.00 -20.85
C TYR A 472 1.82 10.48 -22.30
N TYR A 473 2.17 9.58 -23.24
CA TYR A 473 2.12 9.83 -24.67
C TYR A 473 1.36 8.72 -25.38
N ILE A 474 0.76 9.05 -26.51
CA ILE A 474 0.21 8.08 -27.46
C ILE A 474 1.14 8.02 -28.67
N TYR A 475 1.64 6.84 -28.99
CA TYR A 475 2.39 6.57 -30.21
C TYR A 475 1.51 5.80 -31.19
N ASN A 476 1.17 6.41 -32.32
CA ASN A 476 0.49 5.78 -33.44
C ASN A 476 1.55 5.30 -34.44
N VAL A 477 1.67 3.97 -34.57
CA VAL A 477 2.71 3.33 -35.39
C VAL A 477 2.48 3.56 -36.88
N LYS A 478 1.21 3.58 -37.35
CA LYS A 478 0.86 3.77 -38.77
C LYS A 478 1.18 5.18 -39.24
N GLU A 479 0.92 6.17 -38.42
CA GLU A 479 1.13 7.59 -38.70
C GLU A 479 2.53 8.05 -38.32
N ASP A 480 3.29 7.23 -37.61
CA ASP A 480 4.56 7.58 -36.95
C ASP A 480 4.46 8.85 -36.10
N SER A 481 3.31 9.08 -35.47
CA SER A 481 3.03 10.27 -34.66
C SER A 481 3.10 9.93 -33.15
N ILE A 482 3.74 10.85 -32.39
CA ILE A 482 3.81 10.76 -30.92
C ILE A 482 3.18 12.02 -30.35
N THR A 483 2.09 11.86 -29.59
CA THR A 483 1.32 12.97 -29.03
C THR A 483 1.32 12.92 -27.53
N LEU A 484 1.62 14.05 -26.87
CA LEU A 484 1.52 14.18 -25.43
C LEU A 484 0.05 14.11 -25.01
N LEU A 485 -0.26 13.19 -24.09
CA LEU A 485 -1.58 13.04 -23.51
C LEU A 485 -1.73 13.82 -22.19
N TYR A 486 -0.78 13.67 -21.29
CA TYR A 486 -0.87 14.25 -19.94
C TYR A 486 0.50 14.35 -19.27
N LYS A 487 0.68 15.41 -18.45
CA LYS A 487 1.84 15.57 -17.56
C LYS A 487 1.36 15.57 -16.11
N VAL A 488 1.94 14.70 -15.29
CA VAL A 488 1.70 14.67 -13.85
C VAL A 488 2.49 15.80 -13.19
N LEU A 489 1.85 16.57 -12.32
CA LEU A 489 2.44 17.72 -11.62
C LEU A 489 3.26 18.65 -12.56
N PRO A 490 2.65 19.25 -13.60
CA PRO A 490 3.36 20.00 -14.64
C PRO A 490 4.00 21.31 -14.14
N HIS A 491 3.67 21.75 -12.93
CA HIS A 491 4.29 22.91 -12.29
C HIS A 491 5.71 22.61 -11.79
N LEU A 492 6.04 21.35 -11.42
CA LEU A 492 7.40 20.95 -11.09
C LEU A 492 8.25 20.85 -12.35
N LYS A 493 9.20 21.78 -12.50
CA LYS A 493 10.02 21.85 -13.72
C LYS A 493 11.30 21.03 -13.54
N GLU A 494 11.60 20.15 -14.48
CA GLU A 494 12.76 19.25 -14.49
C GLU A 494 14.10 19.95 -14.17
N LYS A 495 14.30 21.19 -14.67
CA LYS A 495 15.50 22.00 -14.45
C LYS A 495 15.70 22.45 -12.99
N ASP A 496 14.64 22.46 -12.21
CA ASP A 496 14.65 22.91 -10.81
C ASP A 496 14.84 21.75 -9.82
N LEU A 497 14.59 20.53 -10.27
CA LEU A 497 14.63 19.33 -9.45
C LEU A 497 16.04 18.70 -9.40
N ALA A 498 16.29 17.96 -8.34
CA ALA A 498 17.59 17.37 -8.03
C ALA A 498 17.80 16.02 -8.74
N PRO A 499 19.00 15.73 -9.26
CA PRO A 499 19.30 14.44 -9.85
C PRO A 499 19.49 13.37 -8.76
N MET A 500 19.00 12.16 -9.04
CA MET A 500 19.26 10.95 -8.28
C MET A 500 20.35 10.13 -8.97
N LYS A 501 21.44 9.84 -8.25
CA LYS A 501 22.56 9.03 -8.75
C LYS A 501 22.54 7.64 -8.11
N PRO A 502 22.66 6.57 -8.89
CA PRO A 502 22.98 5.25 -8.34
C PRO A 502 24.35 5.26 -7.66
N ILE A 503 24.48 4.57 -6.55
CA ILE A 503 25.73 4.34 -5.83
C ILE A 503 25.92 2.85 -5.56
N SER A 504 27.17 2.45 -5.38
CA SER A 504 27.55 1.08 -5.00
C SER A 504 28.85 1.13 -4.21
N PHE A 505 28.92 0.36 -3.14
CA PHE A 505 30.10 0.28 -2.26
C PHE A 505 30.22 -1.14 -1.68
N ILE A 506 31.38 -1.43 -1.09
CA ILE A 506 31.61 -2.70 -0.40
C ILE A 506 31.36 -2.48 1.10
N SER A 507 30.47 -3.28 1.69
CA SER A 507 30.24 -3.29 3.13
C SER A 507 31.48 -3.80 3.89
N ARG A 508 31.55 -3.51 5.19
CA ARG A 508 32.64 -3.92 6.09
C ARG A 508 32.89 -5.43 6.13
N ASP A 509 31.89 -6.22 5.75
CA ASP A 509 31.94 -7.69 5.68
C ASP A 509 31.94 -8.26 4.24
N GLY A 510 32.18 -7.38 3.22
CA GLY A 510 32.52 -7.77 1.86
C GLY A 510 31.34 -7.87 0.88
N PHE A 511 30.10 -7.54 1.27
CA PHE A 511 28.98 -7.51 0.33
C PHE A 511 28.99 -6.25 -0.53
N THR A 512 28.68 -6.39 -1.81
CA THR A 512 28.39 -5.25 -2.67
C THR A 512 26.99 -4.73 -2.35
N ILE A 513 26.91 -3.54 -1.76
CA ILE A 513 25.67 -2.86 -1.42
C ILE A 513 25.37 -1.81 -2.48
N HIS A 514 24.12 -1.70 -2.88
CA HIS A 514 23.64 -0.74 -3.86
C HIS A 514 22.71 0.27 -3.21
N GLY A 515 22.58 1.44 -3.83
CA GLY A 515 21.67 2.46 -3.35
C GLY A 515 21.57 3.64 -4.29
N TYR A 516 21.05 4.72 -3.79
CA TYR A 516 20.88 5.97 -4.52
C TYR A 516 21.18 7.16 -3.63
N ILE A 517 21.64 8.24 -4.24
CA ILE A 517 21.74 9.54 -3.58
C ILE A 517 21.09 10.61 -4.46
N THR A 518 20.17 11.39 -3.86
CA THR A 518 19.61 12.58 -4.48
C THR A 518 20.39 13.79 -4.01
N LEU A 519 21.01 14.52 -4.95
CA LEU A 519 21.96 15.59 -4.63
C LEU A 519 21.36 16.97 -4.91
N PRO A 520 21.21 17.85 -3.90
CA PRO A 520 20.82 19.22 -4.11
C PRO A 520 21.86 20.02 -4.90
N LYS A 521 21.44 21.17 -5.45
CA LYS A 521 22.29 22.01 -6.33
C LYS A 521 23.64 22.36 -5.75
N GLU A 522 23.72 22.61 -4.44
CA GLU A 522 24.96 23.00 -3.77
C GLU A 522 25.95 21.83 -3.71
N ALA A 523 25.48 20.60 -3.48
CA ALA A 523 26.33 19.41 -3.52
C ALA A 523 26.92 19.18 -4.92
N LEU A 524 26.16 19.48 -5.98
CA LEU A 524 26.64 19.40 -7.36
C LEU A 524 27.72 20.44 -7.69
N LYS A 525 27.83 21.50 -6.89
CA LYS A 525 28.91 22.51 -6.98
C LYS A 525 30.12 22.16 -6.09
N GLY A 526 30.13 20.98 -5.48
CA GLY A 526 31.25 20.51 -4.64
C GLY A 526 31.16 20.95 -3.17
N LYS A 527 30.05 21.49 -2.70
CA LYS A 527 29.85 21.79 -1.28
C LYS A 527 29.35 20.55 -0.56
N LYS A 528 29.86 20.29 0.64
CA LYS A 528 29.28 19.33 1.58
C LYS A 528 27.95 19.90 2.08
N VAL A 529 26.89 19.08 2.07
CA VAL A 529 25.54 19.49 2.46
C VAL A 529 25.02 18.60 3.58
N PRO A 530 24.06 19.07 4.38
CA PRO A 530 23.33 18.22 5.31
C PRO A 530 22.61 17.08 4.56
N ALA A 531 22.42 15.94 5.23
CA ALA A 531 21.85 14.77 4.58
C ALA A 531 20.80 14.06 5.45
N ILE A 532 19.97 13.29 4.77
CA ILE A 532 18.99 12.42 5.36
C ILE A 532 19.28 11.01 4.84
N ILE A 533 19.65 10.09 5.73
CA ILE A 533 19.64 8.67 5.38
C ILE A 533 18.22 8.15 5.52
N TYR A 534 17.70 7.56 4.46
CA TYR A 534 16.31 7.17 4.33
C TYR A 534 16.18 5.69 4.00
N PRO A 535 16.26 4.79 5.01
CA PRO A 535 16.06 3.36 4.84
C PRO A 535 14.62 3.04 4.46
N HIS A 536 14.44 2.17 3.46
CA HIS A 536 13.13 1.73 3.04
C HIS A 536 12.45 0.79 4.07
N GLY A 537 11.12 0.71 3.99
CA GLY A 537 10.30 -0.24 4.75
C GLY A 537 10.41 -1.68 4.21
N GLY A 538 9.64 -2.56 4.73
CA GLY A 538 9.60 -3.99 4.39
C GLY A 538 10.11 -4.84 5.55
N PRO A 539 11.38 -5.27 5.61
CA PRO A 539 12.53 -4.99 4.72
C PRO A 539 12.67 -5.97 3.56
N GLN A 540 12.20 -7.22 3.74
CA GLN A 540 12.48 -8.34 2.83
C GLN A 540 11.77 -8.19 1.48
N GLY A 541 12.52 -8.34 0.40
CA GLY A 541 11.99 -8.30 -0.96
C GLY A 541 11.64 -6.90 -1.47
N VAL A 542 11.66 -5.88 -0.61
CA VAL A 542 11.48 -4.46 -0.96
C VAL A 542 12.82 -3.85 -1.34
N ARG A 543 12.83 -2.83 -2.19
CA ARG A 543 14.02 -2.07 -2.53
C ARG A 543 13.66 -0.66 -2.97
N ASP A 544 14.60 0.27 -2.81
CA ASP A 544 14.59 1.55 -3.49
C ASP A 544 14.95 1.40 -4.96
N SER A 545 14.38 2.27 -5.79
CA SER A 545 14.61 2.29 -7.23
C SER A 545 14.86 3.71 -7.71
N TRP A 546 15.60 3.86 -8.81
CA TRP A 546 15.80 5.15 -9.44
C TRP A 546 14.50 5.69 -10.00
N GLY A 547 14.21 6.95 -9.72
CA GLY A 547 13.02 7.63 -10.21
C GLY A 547 12.66 8.87 -9.38
N PHE A 548 11.52 9.48 -9.70
CA PHE A 548 10.99 10.60 -8.93
C PHE A 548 10.44 10.10 -7.58
N ILE A 549 10.99 10.63 -6.51
CA ILE A 549 10.52 10.43 -5.14
C ILE A 549 10.22 11.81 -4.57
N ALA A 550 8.95 12.06 -4.21
CA ALA A 550 8.50 13.38 -3.74
C ALA A 550 9.28 13.85 -2.52
N ASP A 551 9.53 12.94 -1.57
CA ASP A 551 10.28 13.21 -0.34
C ASP A 551 11.71 13.65 -0.66
N ASN A 552 12.41 12.90 -1.52
CA ASN A 552 13.76 13.23 -1.93
C ASN A 552 13.84 14.59 -2.63
N GLN A 553 12.85 14.92 -3.46
CA GLN A 553 12.80 16.19 -4.17
C GLN A 553 12.44 17.36 -3.24
N LEU A 554 11.53 17.13 -2.30
CA LEU A 554 11.23 18.11 -1.25
C LEU A 554 12.50 18.40 -0.43
N PHE A 555 13.17 17.38 0.10
CA PHE A 555 14.40 17.52 0.89
C PHE A 555 15.50 18.23 0.10
N ALA A 556 15.71 17.81 -1.15
CA ALA A 556 16.71 18.44 -2.01
C ALA A 556 16.42 19.89 -2.34
N SER A 557 15.14 20.27 -2.46
CA SER A 557 14.73 21.67 -2.67
C SER A 557 15.04 22.58 -1.48
N ARG A 558 15.30 21.99 -0.28
CA ARG A 558 15.73 22.64 0.96
C ARG A 558 17.24 22.50 1.21
N GLY A 559 17.96 21.88 0.28
CA GLY A 559 19.40 21.74 0.36
C GLY A 559 19.90 20.48 1.06
N TYR A 560 19.03 19.51 1.37
CA TYR A 560 19.40 18.24 1.97
C TYR A 560 19.67 17.18 0.90
N ALA A 561 20.78 16.44 1.00
CA ALA A 561 20.96 15.22 0.24
C ALA A 561 20.12 14.09 0.84
N THR A 562 19.57 13.20 0.02
CA THR A 562 18.86 12.00 0.51
C THR A 562 19.57 10.75 0.05
N ILE A 563 19.83 9.83 1.00
CA ILE A 563 20.58 8.60 0.80
C ILE A 563 19.64 7.41 1.00
N ASN A 564 19.39 6.65 -0.05
CA ASN A 564 18.54 5.46 -0.05
C ASN A 564 19.42 4.22 -0.27
N ILE A 565 19.58 3.38 0.73
CA ILE A 565 20.44 2.20 0.69
C ILE A 565 19.60 0.93 0.57
N ASN A 566 19.87 0.12 -0.45
CA ASN A 566 19.35 -1.22 -0.57
C ASN A 566 20.25 -2.18 0.22
N PHE A 567 20.02 -2.23 1.53
CA PHE A 567 20.76 -3.08 2.45
C PHE A 567 20.47 -4.56 2.17
N ARG A 568 21.33 -5.47 2.69
CA ARG A 568 21.08 -6.92 2.57
C ARG A 568 19.65 -7.27 2.97
N ILE A 569 19.04 -8.28 2.36
CA ILE A 569 17.62 -8.64 2.38
C ILE A 569 16.73 -7.85 1.39
N SER A 570 17.17 -6.71 0.87
CA SER A 570 16.45 -6.03 -0.21
C SER A 570 16.31 -6.90 -1.45
N GLY A 571 15.18 -6.79 -2.15
CA GLY A 571 14.91 -7.61 -3.34
C GLY A 571 15.70 -7.21 -4.58
N GLY A 572 15.80 -8.14 -5.54
CA GLY A 572 16.36 -7.88 -6.86
C GLY A 572 17.88 -8.06 -7.00
N TYR A 573 18.55 -8.58 -5.96
CA TYR A 573 19.99 -8.77 -5.91
C TYR A 573 20.42 -10.23 -5.71
N GLY A 574 19.50 -11.18 -5.91
CA GLY A 574 19.72 -12.61 -5.80
C GLY A 574 19.50 -13.20 -4.42
N LYS A 575 19.49 -14.54 -4.35
CA LYS A 575 19.17 -15.27 -3.13
C LYS A 575 20.23 -15.14 -2.05
N GLU A 576 21.52 -15.09 -2.40
CA GLU A 576 22.59 -14.97 -1.41
C GLU A 576 22.55 -13.62 -0.70
N PHE A 577 22.23 -12.54 -1.43
CA PHE A 577 22.04 -11.21 -0.85
C PHE A 577 20.82 -11.16 0.08
N THR A 578 19.73 -11.81 -0.31
CA THR A 578 18.50 -11.91 0.51
C THR A 578 18.77 -12.71 1.80
N LYS A 579 19.39 -13.90 1.67
CA LYS A 579 19.71 -14.77 2.80
C LYS A 579 20.71 -14.16 3.79
N ALA A 580 21.66 -13.35 3.28
CA ALA A 580 22.61 -12.63 4.11
C ALA A 580 21.93 -11.67 5.12
N GLY A 581 20.68 -11.31 4.88
CA GLY A 581 19.87 -10.49 5.78
C GLY A 581 19.00 -11.28 6.77
N PHE A 582 18.85 -12.59 6.61
CA PHE A 582 18.08 -13.41 7.54
C PHE A 582 18.73 -13.42 8.93
N LYS A 583 17.93 -13.20 9.97
CA LYS A 583 18.40 -13.06 11.36
C LYS A 583 19.43 -11.91 11.53
N GLN A 584 19.40 -10.89 10.62
CA GLN A 584 20.31 -9.73 10.68
C GLN A 584 19.58 -8.39 10.83
N ILE A 585 18.26 -8.42 11.02
CA ILE A 585 17.47 -7.23 11.33
C ILE A 585 18.02 -6.59 12.62
N GLY A 586 18.24 -5.29 12.60
CA GLY A 586 18.84 -4.56 13.73
C GLY A 586 20.34 -4.77 13.95
N ARG A 587 20.99 -5.62 13.14
CA ARG A 587 22.42 -5.99 13.21
C ARG A 587 23.15 -5.59 11.91
N ASN A 588 23.47 -6.55 11.04
CA ASN A 588 24.21 -6.25 9.79
C ASN A 588 23.39 -5.40 8.79
N VAL A 589 22.07 -5.47 8.82
CA VAL A 589 21.20 -4.52 8.08
C VAL A 589 21.50 -3.08 8.46
N MET A 590 21.72 -2.80 9.76
CA MET A 590 22.11 -1.47 10.21
C MET A 590 23.56 -1.12 9.82
N ASN A 591 24.46 -2.10 9.79
CA ASN A 591 25.84 -1.89 9.35
C ASN A 591 25.89 -1.44 7.88
N ASP A 592 25.05 -2.01 7.00
CA ASP A 592 24.98 -1.60 5.58
C ASP A 592 24.54 -0.13 5.43
N LEU A 593 23.65 0.36 6.29
CA LEU A 593 23.25 1.78 6.32
C LEU A 593 24.39 2.69 6.77
N GLU A 594 25.11 2.29 7.83
CA GLU A 594 26.27 3.03 8.35
C GLU A 594 27.42 3.08 7.32
N ASP A 595 27.69 1.96 6.64
CA ASP A 595 28.72 1.88 5.60
C ASP A 595 28.35 2.72 4.38
N GLY A 596 27.07 2.75 4.01
CA GLY A 596 26.56 3.62 2.95
C GLY A 596 26.70 5.10 3.28
N LEU A 597 26.43 5.47 4.52
CA LEU A 597 26.66 6.84 5.00
C LEU A 597 28.15 7.19 4.97
N ALA A 598 29.02 6.31 5.46
CA ALA A 598 30.47 6.51 5.42
C ALA A 598 30.97 6.71 3.99
N TYR A 599 30.50 5.89 3.05
CA TYR A 599 30.82 6.01 1.64
C TYR A 599 30.49 7.39 1.06
N VAL A 600 29.28 7.91 1.28
CA VAL A 600 28.88 9.21 0.70
C VAL A 600 29.58 10.40 1.37
N ILE A 601 29.98 10.27 2.65
CA ILE A 601 30.85 11.25 3.36
C ILE A 601 32.23 11.27 2.74
N GLU A 602 32.83 10.09 2.45
CA GLU A 602 34.11 9.95 1.78
C GLU A 602 34.12 10.56 0.36
N GLN A 603 32.99 10.43 -0.37
CA GLN A 603 32.81 11.10 -1.66
C GLN A 603 32.77 12.65 -1.55
N GLY A 604 32.76 13.21 -0.37
CA GLY A 604 32.73 14.66 -0.13
C GLY A 604 31.37 15.33 -0.41
N TRP A 605 30.30 14.57 -0.52
CA TRP A 605 28.95 15.12 -0.79
C TRP A 605 28.24 15.56 0.47
N VAL A 606 28.51 14.94 1.61
CA VAL A 606 27.73 15.07 2.85
C VAL A 606 28.58 15.64 3.99
N ASP A 607 27.99 16.53 4.76
CA ASP A 607 28.53 17.02 6.02
C ASP A 607 28.17 16.02 7.14
N GLN A 608 29.18 15.33 7.65
CA GLN A 608 29.01 14.26 8.65
C GLN A 608 28.37 14.73 9.96
N GLU A 609 28.50 16.00 10.31
CA GLU A 609 27.91 16.55 11.55
C GLU A 609 26.41 16.87 11.41
N LYS A 610 25.90 16.86 10.16
CA LYS A 610 24.54 17.28 9.80
C LYS A 610 23.77 16.18 9.11
N VAL A 611 23.68 15.00 9.74
CA VAL A 611 22.99 13.84 9.19
C VAL A 611 21.76 13.50 10.04
N ALA A 612 20.58 13.51 9.44
CA ALA A 612 19.37 12.94 10.02
C ALA A 612 19.14 11.51 9.53
N ILE A 613 18.40 10.73 10.31
CA ILE A 613 17.83 9.46 9.86
C ILE A 613 16.31 9.56 9.89
N PHE A 614 15.67 9.26 8.74
CA PHE A 614 14.21 9.27 8.57
C PHE A 614 13.76 7.96 7.95
N GLY A 615 12.69 7.34 8.44
CA GLY A 615 12.22 6.09 7.84
C GLY A 615 10.79 5.75 8.21
N VAL A 616 10.20 4.86 7.39
CA VAL A 616 8.80 4.43 7.49
C VAL A 616 8.77 2.92 7.75
N SER A 617 7.94 2.46 8.69
CA SER A 617 7.77 1.03 8.99
C SER A 617 9.07 0.39 9.48
N HIS A 618 9.63 -0.63 8.81
CA HIS A 618 10.98 -1.12 9.11
C HIS A 618 12.01 0.00 9.05
N GLY A 619 11.85 0.99 8.13
CA GLY A 619 12.70 2.18 8.12
C GLY A 619 12.60 3.00 9.41
N GLY A 620 11.39 3.12 9.99
CA GLY A 620 11.18 3.72 11.31
C GLY A 620 11.87 2.93 12.44
N TYR A 621 11.77 1.61 12.42
CA TYR A 621 12.59 0.76 13.29
C TYR A 621 14.09 1.06 13.14
N ALA A 622 14.57 1.20 11.88
CA ALA A 622 15.97 1.53 11.62
C ALA A 622 16.37 2.90 12.19
N VAL A 623 15.45 3.88 12.21
CA VAL A 623 15.66 5.17 12.92
C VAL A 623 15.89 4.93 14.38
N LEU A 624 14.94 4.28 15.06
CA LEU A 624 15.02 4.04 16.51
C LEU A 624 16.25 3.19 16.85
N ARG A 625 16.53 2.16 16.05
CA ARG A 625 17.71 1.31 16.24
C ARG A 625 19.01 2.07 15.98
N GLY A 626 19.08 2.94 14.98
CA GLY A 626 20.22 3.82 14.72
C GLY A 626 20.55 4.71 15.90
N LEU A 627 19.52 5.34 16.50
CA LEU A 627 19.68 6.18 17.67
C LEU A 627 20.07 5.40 18.95
N THR A 628 19.81 4.08 19.03
CA THR A 628 20.25 3.25 20.17
C THR A 628 21.55 2.52 19.91
N LYS A 629 21.89 2.17 18.65
CA LYS A 629 23.12 1.48 18.28
C LYS A 629 24.31 2.42 18.14
N THR A 630 24.11 3.53 17.43
CA THR A 630 25.15 4.51 17.11
C THR A 630 24.67 5.95 17.38
N PRO A 631 24.38 6.29 18.66
CA PRO A 631 23.67 7.54 19.03
C PRO A 631 24.38 8.82 18.61
N ASN A 632 25.68 8.79 18.35
CA ASN A 632 26.43 9.97 17.92
C ASN A 632 26.54 10.12 16.39
N LEU A 633 26.06 9.14 15.63
CA LEU A 633 26.18 9.16 14.18
C LEU A 633 25.17 10.13 13.52
N TYR A 634 24.06 10.37 14.18
CA TYR A 634 22.97 11.19 13.67
C TYR A 634 22.74 12.44 14.50
N ALA A 635 22.41 13.54 13.86
CA ALA A 635 22.00 14.77 14.52
C ALA A 635 20.57 14.69 15.09
N CYS A 636 19.67 13.99 14.38
CA CYS A 636 18.30 13.72 14.82
C CYS A 636 17.70 12.53 14.09
N GLY A 637 16.55 12.02 14.58
CA GLY A 637 15.78 10.95 13.96
C GLY A 637 14.31 11.31 13.78
N ILE A 638 13.69 10.76 12.74
CA ILE A 638 12.26 10.88 12.46
C ILE A 638 11.71 9.47 12.22
N ASP A 639 10.96 8.97 13.18
CA ASP A 639 10.33 7.66 13.16
C ASP A 639 8.88 7.78 12.67
N TYR A 640 8.58 7.12 11.56
CA TYR A 640 7.23 7.07 11.03
C TYR A 640 6.72 5.63 11.01
N VAL A 641 5.73 5.32 11.84
CA VAL A 641 5.09 4.00 12.03
C VAL A 641 6.11 2.88 12.22
N GLY A 642 7.16 3.14 13.02
CA GLY A 642 8.26 2.21 13.24
C GLY A 642 8.02 1.24 14.39
N VAL A 643 8.61 0.04 14.28
CA VAL A 643 8.64 -0.95 15.36
C VAL A 643 9.61 -0.49 16.43
N SER A 644 9.19 -0.38 17.67
CA SER A 644 10.06 0.01 18.79
C SER A 644 10.50 -1.19 19.65
N ASN A 645 9.74 -2.30 19.56
CA ASN A 645 10.02 -3.53 20.30
C ASN A 645 9.63 -4.75 19.45
N LEU A 646 10.62 -5.57 19.10
CA LEU A 646 10.38 -6.75 18.28
C LEU A 646 9.48 -7.80 18.97
N ASN A 647 9.50 -7.86 20.29
CA ASN A 647 8.66 -8.80 21.05
C ASN A 647 7.18 -8.41 20.95
N THR A 648 6.85 -7.14 21.20
CA THR A 648 5.47 -6.66 21.08
C THR A 648 4.98 -6.74 19.66
N PHE A 649 5.83 -6.40 18.68
CA PHE A 649 5.51 -6.51 17.27
C PHE A 649 5.17 -7.96 16.85
N MET A 650 6.01 -8.96 17.22
CA MET A 650 5.76 -10.36 16.88
C MET A 650 4.49 -10.93 17.51
N ASN A 651 4.07 -10.37 18.65
CA ASN A 651 2.84 -10.77 19.33
C ASN A 651 1.58 -10.07 18.77
N THR A 652 1.74 -8.97 18.01
CA THR A 652 0.64 -8.17 17.47
C THR A 652 0.55 -8.18 15.95
N ILE A 653 1.19 -9.15 15.29
CA ILE A 653 1.06 -9.28 13.84
C ILE A 653 -0.41 -9.47 13.44
N PRO A 654 -0.86 -8.80 12.34
CA PRO A 654 -2.27 -8.85 11.95
C PRO A 654 -2.70 -10.26 11.52
N ALA A 655 -3.98 -10.58 11.75
CA ALA A 655 -4.54 -11.91 11.48
C ALA A 655 -4.31 -12.41 10.03
N TYR A 656 -4.28 -11.50 9.04
CA TYR A 656 -4.01 -11.87 7.65
C TYR A 656 -2.54 -12.24 7.38
N TRP A 657 -1.61 -11.98 8.34
CA TRP A 657 -0.22 -12.45 8.30
C TRP A 657 0.00 -13.73 9.09
N GLU A 658 -1.00 -14.24 9.79
CA GLU A 658 -0.86 -15.41 10.64
C GLU A 658 -0.30 -16.63 9.88
N LYS A 659 -0.75 -16.85 8.64
CA LYS A 659 -0.23 -17.90 7.75
C LYS A 659 1.26 -17.76 7.39
N TYR A 660 1.85 -16.60 7.65
CA TYR A 660 3.27 -16.30 7.42
C TYR A 660 4.07 -16.18 8.73
N ARG A 661 3.51 -16.54 9.88
CA ARG A 661 4.17 -16.41 11.18
C ARG A 661 5.50 -17.18 11.22
N GLU A 662 5.51 -18.42 10.75
CA GLU A 662 6.73 -19.25 10.67
C GLU A 662 7.76 -18.67 9.69
N TRP A 663 7.31 -18.00 8.64
CA TRP A 663 8.19 -17.26 7.74
C TRP A 663 8.89 -16.09 8.45
N PHE A 664 8.15 -15.31 9.28
CA PHE A 664 8.76 -14.29 10.12
C PHE A 664 9.76 -14.91 11.10
N TYR A 665 9.41 -16.01 11.74
CA TYR A 665 10.30 -16.70 12.66
C TYR A 665 11.57 -17.20 11.96
N ALA A 666 11.47 -17.70 10.76
CA ALA A 666 12.61 -18.18 9.97
C ALA A 666 13.54 -17.06 9.50
N THR A 667 13.01 -15.89 9.15
CA THR A 667 13.78 -14.82 8.50
C THR A 667 14.13 -13.65 9.42
N TRP A 668 13.27 -13.33 10.40
CA TRP A 668 13.56 -12.32 11.41
C TRP A 668 14.07 -12.99 12.68
N TYR A 669 13.21 -13.25 13.66
CA TYR A 669 13.58 -13.92 14.92
C TYR A 669 12.35 -14.66 15.45
N ASN A 670 12.60 -15.80 16.13
CA ASN A 670 11.58 -16.60 16.79
C ASN A 670 11.53 -16.24 18.28
N PRO A 671 10.46 -15.61 18.78
CA PRO A 671 10.34 -15.26 20.19
C PRO A 671 10.25 -16.48 21.13
N ASN A 672 10.01 -17.69 20.58
CA ASN A 672 9.96 -18.94 21.34
C ASN A 672 11.35 -19.60 21.49
N ASP A 673 12.38 -19.09 20.79
CA ASP A 673 13.77 -19.52 20.99
C ASP A 673 14.46 -18.59 21.98
N PRO A 674 14.92 -19.08 23.16
CA PRO A 674 15.54 -18.23 24.18
C PRO A 674 16.78 -17.46 23.72
N LYS A 675 17.53 -17.99 22.74
CA LYS A 675 18.70 -17.32 22.19
C LYS A 675 18.28 -16.16 21.29
N GLU A 676 17.28 -16.38 20.45
CA GLU A 676 16.73 -15.33 19.57
C GLU A 676 15.95 -14.28 20.36
N GLN A 677 15.25 -14.69 21.43
CA GLN A 677 14.62 -13.77 22.37
C GLN A 677 15.64 -12.79 22.98
N THR A 678 16.80 -13.28 23.41
CA THR A 678 17.87 -12.42 23.93
C THR A 678 18.35 -11.41 22.88
N ILE A 679 18.46 -11.84 21.61
CA ILE A 679 18.81 -10.94 20.50
C ILE A 679 17.70 -9.90 20.28
N MET A 680 16.43 -10.33 20.29
CA MET A 680 15.29 -9.41 20.13
C MET A 680 15.29 -8.33 21.22
N ASP A 681 15.59 -8.69 22.46
CA ASP A 681 15.71 -7.74 23.57
C ASP A 681 16.85 -6.73 23.32
N GLU A 682 18.03 -7.20 22.90
CA GLU A 682 19.19 -6.36 22.59
C GLU A 682 18.92 -5.32 21.50
N ILE A 683 18.13 -5.72 20.47
CA ILE A 683 17.89 -4.88 19.30
C ILE A 683 16.53 -4.17 19.32
N SER A 684 15.77 -4.26 20.41
CA SER A 684 14.48 -3.56 20.61
C SER A 684 14.70 -2.17 21.20
N PRO A 685 14.54 -1.08 20.42
CA PRO A 685 14.91 0.27 20.88
C PRO A 685 14.20 0.73 22.15
N SER A 686 12.93 0.33 22.35
CA SER A 686 12.16 0.73 23.53
C SER A 686 12.68 0.12 24.85
N LEU A 687 13.56 -0.86 24.78
CA LEU A 687 14.26 -1.44 25.94
C LEU A 687 15.61 -0.70 26.24
N HIS A 688 16.04 0.18 25.33
CA HIS A 688 17.33 0.88 25.39
C HIS A 688 17.18 2.41 25.22
N THR A 689 16.09 2.99 25.71
CA THR A 689 15.80 4.42 25.57
C THR A 689 16.85 5.30 26.24
N ASP A 690 17.62 4.76 27.22
CA ASP A 690 18.78 5.42 27.85
C ASP A 690 19.85 5.84 26.84
N LYS A 691 19.95 5.14 25.70
CA LYS A 691 20.91 5.45 24.64
C LYS A 691 20.43 6.52 23.65
N ILE A 692 19.14 6.84 23.63
CA ILE A 692 18.59 7.88 22.77
C ILE A 692 18.88 9.25 23.41
N ILE A 693 19.87 9.94 22.84
CA ILE A 693 20.37 11.23 23.32
C ILE A 693 20.17 12.36 22.30
N LYS A 694 19.65 12.04 21.13
CA LYS A 694 19.41 12.99 20.03
C LYS A 694 17.92 13.27 19.88
N PRO A 695 17.54 14.44 19.35
CA PRO A 695 16.15 14.76 19.06
C PRO A 695 15.49 13.67 18.20
N LEU A 696 14.27 13.28 18.60
CA LEU A 696 13.45 12.29 17.91
C LEU A 696 12.06 12.86 17.69
N PHE A 697 11.53 12.73 16.47
CA PHE A 697 10.14 13.00 16.14
C PHE A 697 9.45 11.68 15.78
N VAL A 698 8.31 11.37 16.41
CA VAL A 698 7.55 10.13 16.20
C VAL A 698 6.23 10.44 15.51
N ILE A 699 5.84 9.61 14.54
CA ILE A 699 4.65 9.79 13.71
C ILE A 699 3.91 8.47 13.60
N GLN A 700 2.56 8.48 13.84
CA GLN A 700 1.74 7.28 13.86
C GLN A 700 0.36 7.51 13.26
N GLY A 701 -0.11 6.56 12.44
CA GLY A 701 -1.52 6.43 12.12
C GLY A 701 -2.21 5.53 13.14
N ALA A 702 -3.24 6.03 13.81
CA ALA A 702 -3.86 5.32 14.93
C ALA A 702 -4.55 4.00 14.55
N ASN A 703 -4.97 3.86 13.28
CA ASN A 703 -5.62 2.66 12.75
C ASN A 703 -4.65 1.73 12.02
N ASP A 704 -3.35 1.81 12.34
CA ASP A 704 -2.34 0.97 11.71
C ASP A 704 -2.49 -0.51 12.16
N PRO A 705 -2.84 -1.44 11.24
CA PRO A 705 -2.99 -2.85 11.58
C PRO A 705 -1.67 -3.63 11.53
N ARG A 706 -0.59 -3.03 10.99
CA ARG A 706 0.71 -3.68 10.79
C ARG A 706 1.67 -3.37 11.92
N VAL A 707 1.79 -2.10 12.26
CA VAL A 707 2.58 -1.62 13.40
C VAL A 707 1.62 -0.90 14.32
N ASN A 708 1.18 -1.60 15.36
CA ASN A 708 0.20 -1.07 16.30
C ASN A 708 0.71 0.23 16.92
N ILE A 709 -0.20 1.18 17.18
CA ILE A 709 0.11 2.47 17.81
C ILE A 709 0.86 2.30 19.14
N ASP A 710 0.67 1.18 19.84
CA ASP A 710 1.39 0.86 21.08
C ASP A 710 2.91 0.83 20.90
N GLU A 711 3.42 0.56 19.67
CA GLU A 711 4.84 0.63 19.37
C GLU A 711 5.36 2.06 19.50
N SER A 712 4.62 3.04 18.99
CA SER A 712 4.97 4.46 19.14
C SER A 712 4.72 4.98 20.56
N ASP A 713 3.61 4.59 21.18
CA ASP A 713 3.24 5.03 22.52
C ASP A 713 4.27 4.59 23.57
N GLN A 714 4.76 3.33 23.49
CA GLN A 714 5.73 2.82 24.47
C GLN A 714 7.08 3.54 24.39
N ILE A 715 7.58 3.89 23.18
CA ILE A 715 8.86 4.59 23.05
C ILE A 715 8.73 6.05 23.49
N VAL A 716 7.65 6.76 23.10
CA VAL A 716 7.38 8.13 23.48
C VAL A 716 7.21 8.27 24.99
N SER A 717 6.39 7.39 25.59
CA SER A 717 6.15 7.37 27.04
C SER A 717 7.46 7.19 27.81
N LYS A 718 8.28 6.20 27.45
CA LYS A 718 9.55 5.92 28.11
C LYS A 718 10.55 7.07 27.99
N LEU A 719 10.62 7.74 26.84
CA LEU A 719 11.51 8.89 26.66
C LEU A 719 11.04 10.10 27.47
N ARG A 720 9.74 10.40 27.46
CA ARG A 720 9.19 11.51 28.26
C ARG A 720 9.32 11.29 29.76
N ASN A 721 9.18 10.05 30.24
CA ASN A 721 9.43 9.69 31.64
C ASN A 721 10.89 9.92 32.08
N ARG A 722 11.82 10.00 31.10
CA ARG A 722 13.22 10.39 31.33
C ARG A 722 13.47 11.90 31.18
N GLY A 723 12.41 12.69 30.97
CA GLY A 723 12.52 14.12 30.76
C GLY A 723 12.97 14.54 29.36
N ILE A 724 12.92 13.63 28.37
CA ILE A 724 13.23 13.94 26.97
C ILE A 724 11.96 14.37 26.27
N GLU A 725 11.97 15.58 25.70
CA GLU A 725 10.87 16.06 24.88
C GLU A 725 10.86 15.33 23.53
N VAL A 726 9.74 14.69 23.21
CA VAL A 726 9.52 13.98 21.96
C VAL A 726 8.24 14.49 21.32
N PRO A 727 8.32 15.27 20.22
CA PRO A 727 7.16 15.55 19.39
C PRO A 727 6.54 14.24 18.91
N TYR A 728 5.19 14.12 18.98
CA TYR A 728 4.47 12.93 18.60
C TYR A 728 3.20 13.30 17.83
N MET A 729 3.21 13.03 16.51
CA MET A 729 2.06 13.26 15.63
C MET A 729 1.25 12.00 15.49
N VAL A 730 -0.02 12.04 15.91
CA VAL A 730 -0.98 10.95 15.69
C VAL A 730 -2.12 11.42 14.80
N LYS A 731 -2.48 10.62 13.77
CA LYS A 731 -3.68 10.83 12.95
C LYS A 731 -4.64 9.67 13.16
N TYR A 732 -5.79 9.97 13.80
CA TYR A 732 -6.81 8.98 14.17
C TYR A 732 -7.66 8.49 12.99
N ASP A 733 -7.47 9.08 11.83
CA ASP A 733 -8.14 8.77 10.57
C ASP A 733 -7.18 8.21 9.51
N GLU A 734 -5.99 7.79 9.93
CA GLU A 734 -4.93 7.20 9.09
C GLU A 734 -4.45 5.86 9.66
N GLY A 735 -3.86 5.04 8.78
CA GLY A 735 -3.31 3.73 9.10
C GLY A 735 -1.79 3.65 8.89
N HIS A 736 -1.32 2.58 8.21
CA HIS A 736 0.11 2.36 7.92
C HIS A 736 0.63 3.32 6.84
N GLY A 737 0.77 4.59 7.22
CA GLY A 737 1.07 5.73 6.37
C GLY A 737 -0.12 6.68 6.20
N PHE A 738 0.17 7.96 5.90
CA PHE A 738 -0.86 8.98 5.68
C PHE A 738 -1.21 9.08 4.20
N TYR A 739 -2.48 8.85 3.87
CA TYR A 739 -2.99 8.88 2.50
C TYR A 739 -3.79 10.14 2.18
N LYS A 740 -4.38 10.79 3.21
CA LYS A 740 -5.15 12.02 3.03
C LYS A 740 -4.21 13.19 2.74
N GLU A 741 -4.52 13.96 1.71
CA GLU A 741 -3.69 15.08 1.22
C GLU A 741 -3.34 16.05 2.34
N ASN A 742 -4.33 16.50 3.12
CA ASN A 742 -4.12 17.45 4.22
C ASN A 742 -3.20 16.90 5.32
N ASN A 743 -3.39 15.62 5.69
CA ASN A 743 -2.55 14.98 6.70
C ASN A 743 -1.10 14.85 6.22
N ARG A 744 -0.90 14.53 4.93
CA ARG A 744 0.45 14.47 4.33
C ARG A 744 1.13 15.83 4.29
N ILE A 745 0.40 16.87 3.90
CA ILE A 745 0.95 18.23 3.87
C ILE A 745 1.35 18.68 5.28
N GLU A 746 0.50 18.48 6.27
CA GLU A 746 0.81 18.81 7.67
C GLU A 746 2.02 18.01 8.17
N LEU A 747 2.09 16.72 7.87
CA LEU A 747 3.21 15.85 8.20
C LEU A 747 4.53 16.41 7.66
N TYR A 748 4.61 16.68 6.36
CA TYR A 748 5.86 17.10 5.75
C TYR A 748 6.23 18.54 6.10
N ARG A 749 5.28 19.43 6.37
CA ARG A 749 5.58 20.73 6.96
C ARG A 749 6.25 20.59 8.34
N THR A 750 5.73 19.70 9.19
CA THR A 750 6.31 19.44 10.51
C THR A 750 7.70 18.79 10.40
N ILE A 751 7.87 17.82 9.49
CA ILE A 751 9.18 17.21 9.20
C ILE A 751 10.19 18.27 8.77
N MET A 752 9.81 19.16 7.86
CA MET A 752 10.73 20.18 7.37
C MET A 752 11.15 21.18 8.47
N GLY A 753 10.20 21.60 9.31
CA GLY A 753 10.52 22.42 10.47
C GLY A 753 11.43 21.74 11.49
N PHE A 754 11.18 20.44 11.76
CA PHE A 754 12.02 19.64 12.65
C PHE A 754 13.46 19.48 12.09
N LEU A 755 13.60 19.19 10.80
CA LEU A 755 14.92 19.12 10.14
C LEU A 755 15.64 20.46 10.16
N ALA A 756 14.92 21.56 9.85
CA ALA A 756 15.50 22.91 9.87
C ALA A 756 16.03 23.32 11.24
N SER A 757 15.43 22.84 12.35
CA SER A 757 15.91 23.13 13.70
C SER A 757 17.13 22.29 14.11
N ASN A 758 17.30 21.10 13.56
CA ASN A 758 18.30 20.11 14.02
C ASN A 758 19.49 19.91 13.06
N LEU A 759 19.41 20.38 11.80
CA LEU A 759 20.47 20.27 10.80
C LEU A 759 21.09 21.63 10.41
N LYS A 760 21.05 22.61 11.29
CA LYS A 760 21.61 23.96 11.07
C LYS A 760 23.13 23.97 10.92
#